data_bad99ff9a67aa8cdd07d2f31342c18d5
#
_entry.id   bad99ff9a67aa8cdd07d2f31342c18d5
#
_cell.length_a   1.000
_cell.length_b   1.000
_cell.length_c   1.000
_cell.angle_alpha   90.00
_cell.angle_beta   90.00
_cell.angle_gamma   90.00
#
_symmetry.space_group_name_H-M   'P 1'
#
loop_
_entity.id
_entity.type
_entity.pdbx_description
1 polymer ?
#
loop_
_entity_poly.entity_id
_entity_poly.type
_entity_poly.pdbx_seq_one_letter_code
_entity_poly.pdbx_strand_id
1 'polypeptide(L)'
;MEYNFREIEKKWHQKWVENKTYKVVEDENKKKFYVLNMFPYPSGAGLHVGHPLGYIASDIYARYKRLNGFNVLDPMGYDAYGLPAEQYAIQTGQHPEVTTVANINRYREQLDKIGFCFDWDREVRTCDPKYYHWTQWAFQKMFNSFFCNGCQKAQPIEKLIKRFEEKGSADLNVAQNEQIDFTAEEWNSYDDVKKQQILMNYRIAYLGETMVNWCPGLGTVLANDEVVNGVSERGGYPVIQKKMQQWCLRTSAYSQRLLDGLETIQWSDSIKETQKNWIGRSEGTEVVFSVKDSDVKFTIFTTRADTMFGVTFMVLAPESEYVQQVTTAEQKEEVEKYLDYVKKRTELDRMANHSVTGVFSGSYAINPFTGEAIPVWISEYVLAGYGTGAIMAVPAHDSRDYAFAKHFNLPIIPLIKGADVSEESFDAKEGIVTNSPVAGKSSMDGFSLNGRTVKEAIAETKKFVTEKGIGRVKVNYRLRDAIFSRQRYWGEPFPVYYKDGMPQMVPEECLPLELPEIETYKPTETGEPPLGRAKKWAWDAEKKEVVDKSLVDNKTVFPLELNTMPGFAGSSAYYLRYMDPHNDEALVGKKADEYWQNVDLYVGGCEHATGHLIYSRFWNKFLFDLGVSCKEEPFQKLVNQGMIQGRSNFVYRINSDDHDKAPVFVSLNLKKDYDVTPIHVDVNIVSNDVLDIEAFKAWRPEYQNAEFILEDGKYICGWAIEKMSKSMFNVVNPDMIVEKYGADTLRLYEMFLGPVEASKPWDTNGIDGCHRFLKKFWGLFYENRTDNFLPSDDEAAKPESLKSVHKLIKKVSEDIEKFSYNTSISAFMIAVNELGQQKCHNKELLTDLVILIAPFAPHIAEELWAALGGQGSVCDAAWPKYDEQYLKENDMQLTISFNGKARFQMTFPVDTPNEEIQKQVLADEKSQKYLDGFNVLKVIIVPKKIVNVVLKK
;
A
#
# COMPACT_ATOMS: atom_id res chain seq x y z
N MET A 1 26.20 -9.80 -38.00
CA MET A 1 25.03 -8.90 -37.83
C MET A 1 25.19 -8.18 -36.51
N GLU A 2 25.01 -6.88 -36.53
CA GLU A 2 25.06 -6.10 -35.27
C GLU A 2 23.72 -6.21 -34.52
N TYR A 3 23.78 -6.07 -33.21
CA TYR A 3 22.59 -6.02 -32.39
C TYR A 3 21.86 -4.69 -32.60
N ASN A 4 20.82 -4.70 -33.42
CA ASN A 4 19.96 -3.55 -33.67
C ASN A 4 18.66 -3.64 -32.85
N PHE A 5 18.73 -3.18 -31.61
CA PHE A 5 17.60 -3.26 -30.69
C PHE A 5 16.37 -2.47 -31.16
N ARG A 6 16.56 -1.35 -31.86
CA ARG A 6 15.44 -0.52 -32.34
C ARG A 6 14.54 -1.28 -33.30
N GLU A 7 15.13 -1.95 -34.29
CA GLU A 7 14.40 -2.76 -35.24
C GLU A 7 13.83 -4.02 -34.64
N ILE A 8 14.58 -4.70 -33.79
CA ILE A 8 14.15 -5.93 -33.09
C ILE A 8 12.95 -5.66 -32.20
N GLU A 9 13.00 -4.63 -31.37
CA GLU A 9 11.93 -4.29 -30.42
C GLU A 9 10.66 -3.85 -31.13
N LYS A 10 10.77 -3.04 -32.17
CA LYS A 10 9.63 -2.63 -33.01
C LYS A 10 8.97 -3.82 -33.71
N LYS A 11 9.77 -4.68 -34.33
CA LYS A 11 9.33 -5.90 -35.03
C LYS A 11 8.55 -6.83 -34.10
N TRP A 12 9.09 -7.13 -32.92
CA TRP A 12 8.47 -8.09 -32.02
C TRP A 12 7.25 -7.53 -31.30
N HIS A 13 7.25 -6.25 -30.95
CA HIS A 13 6.04 -5.61 -30.45
C HIS A 13 4.89 -5.75 -31.45
N GLN A 14 5.15 -5.46 -32.73
CA GLN A 14 4.16 -5.60 -33.80
C GLN A 14 3.68 -7.05 -33.91
N LYS A 15 4.57 -8.03 -33.91
CA LYS A 15 4.23 -9.45 -33.98
C LYS A 15 3.40 -9.93 -32.80
N TRP A 16 3.72 -9.50 -31.60
CA TRP A 16 2.93 -9.84 -30.41
C TRP A 16 1.50 -9.31 -30.51
N VAL A 17 1.32 -8.10 -31.02
CA VAL A 17 -0.01 -7.50 -31.23
C VAL A 17 -0.78 -8.25 -32.32
N GLU A 18 -0.17 -8.49 -33.46
CA GLU A 18 -0.79 -9.18 -34.59
C GLU A 18 -1.18 -10.62 -34.25
N ASN A 19 -0.32 -11.35 -33.56
CA ASN A 19 -0.55 -12.75 -33.20
C ASN A 19 -1.34 -12.90 -31.91
N LYS A 20 -1.70 -11.82 -31.24
CA LYS A 20 -2.38 -11.84 -29.91
C LYS A 20 -1.67 -12.76 -28.92
N THR A 21 -0.34 -12.68 -28.89
CA THR A 21 0.55 -13.59 -28.15
C THR A 21 0.21 -13.66 -26.65
N TYR A 22 -0.24 -12.57 -26.07
CA TYR A 22 -0.53 -12.46 -24.65
C TYR A 22 -2.01 -12.55 -24.29
N LYS A 23 -2.88 -12.76 -25.28
CA LYS A 23 -4.28 -12.99 -25.03
C LYS A 23 -4.46 -14.32 -24.32
N VAL A 24 -5.19 -14.31 -23.21
CA VAL A 24 -5.44 -15.51 -22.41
C VAL A 24 -6.93 -15.83 -22.35
N VAL A 25 -7.25 -17.10 -22.36
CA VAL A 25 -8.59 -17.64 -22.15
C VAL A 25 -8.52 -18.74 -21.08
N GLU A 26 -9.63 -19.03 -20.44
CA GLU A 26 -9.74 -20.15 -19.51
C GLU A 26 -9.43 -21.46 -20.24
N ASP A 27 -8.54 -22.27 -19.69
CA ASP A 27 -8.16 -23.57 -20.22
C ASP A 27 -8.10 -24.59 -19.07
N GLU A 28 -9.09 -25.47 -19.00
CA GLU A 28 -9.22 -26.46 -17.93
C GLU A 28 -8.07 -27.50 -17.92
N ASN A 29 -7.35 -27.63 -19.05
CA ASN A 29 -6.20 -28.54 -19.17
C ASN A 29 -4.90 -27.94 -18.64
N LYS A 30 -4.90 -26.67 -18.30
CA LYS A 30 -3.74 -25.97 -17.74
C LYS A 30 -4.05 -25.41 -16.36
N LYS A 31 -3.05 -25.52 -15.48
CA LYS A 31 -3.13 -24.86 -14.17
C LYS A 31 -3.02 -23.35 -14.35
N LYS A 32 -3.90 -22.62 -13.71
CA LYS A 32 -3.92 -21.16 -13.76
C LYS A 32 -2.81 -20.52 -12.94
N PHE A 33 -2.40 -19.34 -13.37
CA PHE A 33 -1.61 -18.45 -12.54
C PHE A 33 -2.03 -16.99 -12.83
N TYR A 34 -2.50 -16.30 -11.82
CA TYR A 34 -2.97 -14.92 -11.95
C TYR A 34 -1.94 -13.97 -11.33
N VAL A 35 -1.27 -13.20 -12.18
CA VAL A 35 -0.33 -12.14 -11.81
C VAL A 35 -1.02 -10.80 -11.97
N LEU A 36 -0.95 -9.95 -10.97
CA LEU A 36 -1.54 -8.62 -11.05
C LEU A 36 -0.62 -7.56 -10.47
N ASN A 37 -0.48 -6.46 -11.18
CA ASN A 37 0.11 -5.23 -10.66
C ASN A 37 -1.00 -4.29 -10.16
N MET A 38 -0.70 -3.50 -9.13
CA MET A 38 -1.56 -2.38 -8.80
C MET A 38 -1.57 -1.44 -10.00
N PHE A 39 -2.74 -1.24 -10.59
CA PHE A 39 -2.85 -0.46 -11.82
C PHE A 39 -2.54 1.01 -11.60
N PRO A 40 -1.96 1.69 -12.60
CA PRO A 40 -1.55 3.08 -12.45
C PRO A 40 -2.73 4.04 -12.48
N TYR A 41 -2.55 5.17 -11.79
CA TYR A 41 -3.36 6.37 -11.99
C TYR A 41 -2.69 7.23 -13.06
N PRO A 42 -3.29 7.43 -14.25
CA PRO A 42 -2.65 8.12 -15.35
C PRO A 42 -2.52 9.62 -15.08
N SER A 43 -1.30 10.10 -14.90
CA SER A 43 -0.97 11.52 -14.71
C SER A 43 -0.42 12.14 -15.99
N GLY A 44 -0.53 13.47 -16.13
CA GLY A 44 -0.11 14.22 -17.32
C GLY A 44 1.38 14.13 -17.67
N ALA A 45 2.22 13.72 -16.70
CA ALA A 45 3.66 13.56 -16.93
C ALA A 45 4.05 12.26 -17.65
N GLY A 46 3.16 11.29 -17.68
CA GLY A 46 3.52 9.93 -18.03
C GLY A 46 4.30 9.24 -16.91
N LEU A 47 4.90 8.10 -17.24
CA LEU A 47 5.72 7.30 -16.34
C LEU A 47 7.14 7.88 -16.23
N HIS A 48 7.74 7.77 -15.04
CA HIS A 48 9.19 7.86 -14.87
C HIS A 48 9.77 6.47 -14.65
N VAL A 49 11.12 6.35 -14.67
CA VAL A 49 11.81 5.04 -14.56
C VAL A 49 11.51 4.27 -13.26
N GLY A 50 10.99 4.93 -12.24
CA GLY A 50 10.58 4.26 -10.99
C GLY A 50 9.30 3.46 -11.09
N HIS A 51 8.38 3.85 -11.96
CA HIS A 51 7.07 3.18 -12.10
C HIS A 51 7.18 1.73 -12.62
N PRO A 52 7.98 1.42 -13.66
CA PRO A 52 8.01 0.08 -14.22
C PRO A 52 8.75 -0.95 -13.38
N LEU A 53 9.42 -0.57 -12.28
CA LEU A 53 10.16 -1.51 -11.43
C LEU A 53 9.30 -2.72 -11.02
N GLY A 54 8.15 -2.48 -10.44
CA GLY A 54 7.21 -3.54 -10.05
C GLY A 54 6.63 -4.29 -11.26
N TYR A 55 6.35 -3.57 -12.34
CA TYR A 55 5.80 -4.16 -13.56
C TYR A 55 6.79 -5.10 -14.24
N ILE A 56 8.07 -4.74 -14.27
CA ILE A 56 9.14 -5.60 -14.82
C ILE A 56 9.31 -6.84 -13.94
N ALA A 57 9.33 -6.66 -12.61
CA ALA A 57 9.46 -7.76 -11.68
C ALA A 57 8.34 -8.80 -11.83
N SER A 58 7.10 -8.36 -11.94
CA SER A 58 5.94 -9.24 -12.15
C SER A 58 5.92 -9.85 -13.56
N ASP A 59 6.35 -9.10 -14.56
CA ASP A 59 6.41 -9.58 -15.95
C ASP A 59 7.40 -10.73 -16.11
N ILE A 60 8.56 -10.65 -15.46
CA ILE A 60 9.53 -11.74 -15.42
C ILE A 60 8.89 -12.99 -14.82
N TYR A 61 8.20 -12.85 -13.70
CA TYR A 61 7.54 -13.97 -13.02
C TYR A 61 6.42 -14.57 -13.86
N ALA A 62 5.61 -13.72 -14.51
CA ALA A 62 4.53 -14.15 -15.42
C ALA A 62 5.07 -14.96 -16.59
N ARG A 63 6.12 -14.50 -17.24
CA ARG A 63 6.78 -15.20 -18.35
C ARG A 63 7.40 -16.53 -17.91
N TYR A 64 8.03 -16.54 -16.75
CA TYR A 64 8.58 -17.75 -16.15
C TYR A 64 7.50 -18.81 -15.89
N LYS A 65 6.36 -18.39 -15.33
CA LYS A 65 5.22 -19.30 -15.10
C LYS A 65 4.67 -19.88 -16.39
N ARG A 66 4.52 -19.06 -17.42
CA ARG A 66 4.06 -19.53 -18.74
C ARG A 66 5.02 -20.56 -19.35
N LEU A 67 6.33 -20.32 -19.24
CA LEU A 67 7.38 -21.26 -19.65
C LEU A 67 7.34 -22.58 -18.88
N ASN A 68 6.79 -22.57 -17.66
CA ASN A 68 6.57 -23.77 -16.85
C ASN A 68 5.19 -24.41 -17.07
N GLY A 69 4.48 -24.03 -18.13
CA GLY A 69 3.23 -24.67 -18.56
C GLY A 69 1.96 -24.13 -17.92
N PHE A 70 2.04 -23.06 -17.14
CA PHE A 70 0.85 -22.42 -16.55
C PHE A 70 0.09 -21.59 -17.59
N ASN A 71 -1.21 -21.50 -17.41
CA ASN A 71 -2.05 -20.55 -18.11
C ASN A 71 -2.06 -19.24 -17.28
N VAL A 72 -1.38 -18.21 -17.79
CA VAL A 72 -1.10 -16.99 -17.02
C VAL A 72 -2.04 -15.86 -17.42
N LEU A 73 -2.75 -15.33 -16.45
CA LEU A 73 -3.50 -14.07 -16.58
C LEU A 73 -2.64 -12.94 -16.01
N ASP A 74 -2.28 -11.99 -16.87
CA ASP A 74 -1.54 -10.78 -16.51
C ASP A 74 -2.20 -9.56 -17.17
N PRO A 75 -3.29 -9.04 -16.58
CA PRO A 75 -4.04 -7.92 -17.16
C PRO A 75 -3.47 -6.58 -16.73
N MET A 76 -3.85 -5.53 -17.44
CA MET A 76 -3.52 -4.16 -17.12
C MET A 76 -4.69 -3.23 -17.47
N GLY A 77 -4.81 -2.15 -16.73
CA GLY A 77 -5.80 -1.11 -16.94
C GLY A 77 -5.42 0.16 -16.19
N TYR A 78 -6.42 1.01 -15.92
CA TYR A 78 -6.16 2.32 -15.36
C TYR A 78 -7.17 2.67 -14.28
N ASP A 79 -6.66 3.17 -13.15
CA ASP A 79 -7.43 3.85 -12.15
C ASP A 79 -7.61 5.31 -12.62
N ALA A 80 -8.81 5.64 -13.09
CA ALA A 80 -9.00 6.82 -13.92
C ALA A 80 -9.92 7.88 -13.31
N TYR A 81 -10.48 7.63 -12.12
CA TYR A 81 -11.25 8.61 -11.37
C TYR A 81 -10.41 9.26 -10.27
N GLY A 82 -10.77 10.44 -9.84
CA GLY A 82 -10.21 11.10 -8.68
C GLY A 82 -9.88 12.57 -8.86
N LEU A 83 -9.34 13.14 -7.80
CA LEU A 83 -9.10 14.56 -7.62
C LEU A 83 -8.12 15.21 -8.63
N PRO A 84 -7.03 14.52 -9.07
CA PRO A 84 -6.07 15.18 -9.97
C PRO A 84 -6.64 15.65 -11.29
N ALA A 85 -7.45 14.82 -11.93
CA ALA A 85 -8.09 15.16 -13.21
C ALA A 85 -9.13 16.26 -13.03
N GLU A 86 -9.87 16.23 -11.93
CA GLU A 86 -10.86 17.24 -11.61
C GLU A 86 -10.23 18.60 -11.32
N GLN A 87 -9.14 18.66 -10.57
CA GLN A 87 -8.42 19.91 -10.32
C GLN A 87 -7.89 20.54 -11.60
N TYR A 88 -7.36 19.74 -12.49
CA TYR A 88 -6.94 20.22 -13.81
C TYR A 88 -8.13 20.77 -14.63
N ALA A 89 -9.26 20.08 -14.56
CA ALA A 89 -10.49 20.53 -15.20
C ALA A 89 -11.00 21.85 -14.62
N ILE A 90 -10.94 22.04 -13.31
CA ILE A 90 -11.29 23.33 -12.65
C ILE A 90 -10.40 24.45 -13.14
N GLN A 91 -9.09 24.20 -13.29
CA GLN A 91 -8.12 25.21 -13.72
C GLN A 91 -8.25 25.58 -15.20
N THR A 92 -8.56 24.62 -16.06
CA THR A 92 -8.54 24.77 -17.52
C THR A 92 -9.91 24.91 -18.16
N GLY A 93 -10.98 24.53 -17.44
CA GLY A 93 -12.33 24.43 -17.99
C GLY A 93 -12.54 23.21 -18.92
N GLN A 94 -11.53 22.36 -19.07
CA GLN A 94 -11.61 21.17 -19.91
C GLN A 94 -12.28 20.02 -19.16
N HIS A 95 -13.11 19.23 -19.85
CA HIS A 95 -13.74 18.05 -19.25
C HIS A 95 -12.69 17.05 -18.75
N PRO A 96 -12.81 16.51 -17.53
CA PRO A 96 -11.83 15.56 -16.96
C PRO A 96 -11.56 14.34 -17.83
N GLU A 97 -12.56 13.86 -18.56
CA GLU A 97 -12.43 12.71 -19.46
C GLU A 97 -11.39 12.94 -20.57
N VAL A 98 -11.36 14.12 -21.16
CA VAL A 98 -10.43 14.47 -22.25
C VAL A 98 -8.99 14.35 -21.77
N THR A 99 -8.68 14.92 -20.61
CA THR A 99 -7.36 14.83 -19.99
C THR A 99 -7.02 13.39 -19.61
N THR A 100 -7.98 12.69 -19.02
CA THR A 100 -7.80 11.29 -18.59
C THR A 100 -7.49 10.38 -19.77
N VAL A 101 -8.23 10.49 -20.88
CA VAL A 101 -7.99 9.69 -22.09
C VAL A 101 -6.61 10.00 -22.68
N ALA A 102 -6.22 11.26 -22.75
CA ALA A 102 -4.89 11.66 -23.24
C ALA A 102 -3.77 11.05 -22.38
N ASN A 103 -3.93 11.08 -21.07
CA ASN A 103 -2.97 10.50 -20.13
C ASN A 103 -2.91 8.97 -20.23
N ILE A 104 -4.05 8.30 -20.39
CA ILE A 104 -4.12 6.85 -20.63
C ILE A 104 -3.36 6.48 -21.91
N ASN A 105 -3.58 7.20 -22.99
CA ASN A 105 -2.89 6.95 -24.26
C ASN A 105 -1.38 7.12 -24.10
N ARG A 106 -0.95 8.11 -23.36
CA ARG A 106 0.48 8.34 -23.08
C ARG A 106 1.08 7.19 -22.25
N TYR A 107 0.40 6.73 -21.22
CA TYR A 107 0.84 5.59 -20.41
C TYR A 107 0.90 4.31 -21.24
N ARG A 108 -0.12 4.06 -22.06
CA ARG A 108 -0.16 2.90 -22.93
C ARG A 108 1.01 2.88 -23.88
N GLU A 109 1.33 4.00 -24.51
CA GLU A 109 2.47 4.13 -25.42
C GLU A 109 3.80 3.80 -24.70
N GLN A 110 3.99 4.30 -23.49
CA GLN A 110 5.18 4.02 -22.71
C GLN A 110 5.27 2.55 -22.27
N LEU A 111 4.17 1.96 -21.82
CA LEU A 111 4.11 0.55 -21.41
C LEU A 111 4.37 -0.38 -22.61
N ASP A 112 3.82 -0.08 -23.77
CA ASP A 112 4.03 -0.86 -24.99
C ASP A 112 5.50 -0.89 -25.40
N LYS A 113 6.22 0.22 -25.23
CA LYS A 113 7.66 0.30 -25.55
C LYS A 113 8.52 -0.59 -24.65
N ILE A 114 8.12 -0.81 -23.40
CA ILE A 114 8.89 -1.63 -22.44
C ILE A 114 8.71 -3.13 -22.69
N GLY A 115 7.65 -3.53 -23.38
CA GLY A 115 7.46 -4.91 -23.86
C GLY A 115 6.92 -5.86 -22.79
N PHE A 116 5.91 -5.45 -22.05
CA PHE A 116 5.21 -6.30 -21.09
C PHE A 116 4.31 -7.35 -21.76
N CYS A 117 4.06 -8.45 -21.05
CA CYS A 117 3.16 -9.51 -21.51
C CYS A 117 1.70 -9.31 -21.08
N PHE A 118 1.24 -8.08 -20.97
CA PHE A 118 -0.13 -7.77 -20.57
C PHE A 118 -1.16 -8.21 -21.61
N ASP A 119 -2.25 -8.79 -21.13
CA ASP A 119 -3.43 -9.05 -21.93
C ASP A 119 -4.32 -7.81 -22.01
N TRP A 120 -4.08 -6.96 -23.02
CA TRP A 120 -4.82 -5.71 -23.19
C TRP A 120 -6.28 -5.89 -23.62
N ASP A 121 -6.69 -7.06 -24.06
CA ASP A 121 -8.12 -7.36 -24.31
C ASP A 121 -8.93 -7.28 -23.00
N ARG A 122 -8.27 -7.37 -21.86
CA ARG A 122 -8.89 -7.30 -20.54
C ARG A 122 -8.74 -5.94 -19.87
N GLU A 123 -8.30 -4.92 -20.62
CA GLU A 123 -8.15 -3.57 -20.09
C GLU A 123 -9.44 -3.07 -19.44
N VAL A 124 -9.33 -2.51 -18.25
CA VAL A 124 -10.41 -1.80 -17.57
C VAL A 124 -10.02 -0.36 -17.26
N ARG A 125 -10.99 0.53 -17.24
CA ARG A 125 -10.84 1.92 -16.84
C ARG A 125 -11.94 2.21 -15.82
N THR A 126 -11.59 2.65 -14.65
CA THR A 126 -12.58 2.87 -13.58
C THR A 126 -13.60 3.96 -13.94
N CYS A 127 -13.26 4.86 -14.86
CA CYS A 127 -14.16 5.89 -15.37
C CYS A 127 -15.09 5.44 -16.50
N ASP A 128 -14.93 4.21 -16.99
CA ASP A 128 -15.81 3.66 -18.03
C ASP A 128 -17.15 3.23 -17.41
N PRO A 129 -18.30 3.69 -17.94
CA PRO A 129 -19.62 3.27 -17.46
C PRO A 129 -19.82 1.76 -17.43
N LYS A 130 -19.26 1.02 -18.37
CA LYS A 130 -19.31 -0.45 -18.36
C LYS A 130 -18.57 -1.07 -17.18
N TYR A 131 -17.54 -0.40 -16.68
CA TYR A 131 -16.81 -0.82 -15.51
C TYR A 131 -17.52 -0.41 -14.22
N TYR A 132 -17.84 0.86 -14.03
CA TYR A 132 -18.43 1.32 -12.78
C TYR A 132 -19.89 0.92 -12.59
N HIS A 133 -20.56 0.40 -13.64
CA HIS A 133 -21.81 -0.35 -13.51
C HIS A 133 -21.73 -1.33 -12.32
N TRP A 134 -20.64 -2.08 -12.23
CA TRP A 134 -20.45 -3.11 -11.21
C TRP A 134 -20.04 -2.56 -9.86
N THR A 135 -19.39 -1.41 -9.83
CA THR A 135 -19.16 -0.66 -8.60
C THR A 135 -20.48 -0.15 -8.00
N GLN A 136 -21.36 0.38 -8.84
CA GLN A 136 -22.71 0.80 -8.44
C GLN A 136 -23.55 -0.37 -7.98
N TRP A 137 -23.51 -1.48 -8.70
CA TRP A 137 -24.19 -2.70 -8.33
C TRP A 137 -23.75 -3.23 -6.96
N ALA A 138 -22.46 -3.28 -6.71
CA ALA A 138 -21.92 -3.71 -5.42
C ALA A 138 -22.39 -2.79 -4.28
N PHE A 139 -22.42 -1.48 -4.51
CA PHE A 139 -22.95 -0.52 -3.54
C PHE A 139 -24.41 -0.80 -3.22
N GLN A 140 -25.24 -1.08 -4.23
CA GLN A 140 -26.65 -1.44 -4.02
C GLN A 140 -26.80 -2.73 -3.22
N LYS A 141 -25.94 -3.72 -3.46
CA LYS A 141 -25.93 -4.96 -2.68
C LYS A 141 -25.53 -4.71 -1.22
N MET A 142 -24.56 -3.84 -0.97
CA MET A 142 -24.16 -3.43 0.38
C MET A 142 -25.30 -2.68 1.09
N PHE A 143 -25.99 -1.80 0.40
CA PHE A 143 -27.17 -1.11 0.93
C PHE A 143 -28.29 -2.09 1.31
N ASN A 144 -28.50 -3.11 0.52
CA ASN A 144 -29.53 -4.12 0.73
C ASN A 144 -29.07 -5.30 1.60
N SER A 145 -28.01 -5.14 2.34
CA SER A 145 -27.44 -6.16 3.22
C SER A 145 -27.22 -5.63 4.64
N PHE A 146 -27.25 -6.53 5.61
CA PHE A 146 -26.79 -6.30 6.97
C PHE A 146 -25.76 -7.35 7.35
N PHE A 147 -25.01 -7.12 8.41
CA PHE A 147 -23.99 -8.06 8.88
C PHE A 147 -24.47 -8.80 10.14
N CYS A 148 -24.58 -10.12 10.05
CA CYS A 148 -24.90 -11.00 11.16
C CYS A 148 -23.64 -11.33 11.96
N ASN A 149 -23.55 -10.87 13.21
CA ASN A 149 -22.42 -11.18 14.09
C ASN A 149 -22.33 -12.67 14.47
N GLY A 150 -23.49 -13.32 14.61
CA GLY A 150 -23.53 -14.74 14.98
C GLY A 150 -22.93 -15.66 13.91
N CYS A 151 -23.27 -15.44 12.65
CA CYS A 151 -22.76 -16.23 11.53
C CYS A 151 -21.58 -15.54 10.82
N GLN A 152 -21.16 -14.35 11.25
CA GLN A 152 -20.01 -13.62 10.73
C GLN A 152 -20.04 -13.43 9.21
N LYS A 153 -21.18 -13.03 8.68
CA LYS A 153 -21.34 -12.73 7.25
C LYS A 153 -22.47 -11.76 6.95
N ALA A 154 -22.40 -11.14 5.79
CA ALA A 154 -23.48 -10.34 5.25
C ALA A 154 -24.69 -11.22 4.87
N GLN A 155 -25.86 -10.68 5.08
CA GLN A 155 -27.12 -11.31 4.71
C GLN A 155 -28.09 -10.28 4.10
N PRO A 156 -29.07 -10.71 3.27
CA PRO A 156 -30.05 -9.80 2.70
C PRO A 156 -30.86 -9.08 3.77
N ILE A 157 -31.11 -7.79 3.56
CA ILE A 157 -31.83 -6.93 4.52
C ILE A 157 -33.24 -7.40 4.76
N GLU A 158 -33.86 -8.08 3.80
CA GLU A 158 -35.23 -8.65 3.91
C GLU A 158 -35.34 -9.63 5.08
N LYS A 159 -34.28 -10.38 5.38
CA LYS A 159 -34.26 -11.27 6.54
C LYS A 159 -34.37 -10.51 7.86
N LEU A 160 -33.73 -9.35 7.92
CA LEU A 160 -33.79 -8.48 9.09
C LEU A 160 -35.16 -7.83 9.22
N ILE A 161 -35.75 -7.35 8.13
CA ILE A 161 -37.10 -6.79 8.08
C ILE A 161 -38.11 -7.81 8.58
N LYS A 162 -38.03 -9.04 8.10
CA LYS A 162 -38.93 -10.13 8.55
C LYS A 162 -38.80 -10.41 10.04
N ARG A 163 -37.56 -10.42 10.54
CA ARG A 163 -37.32 -10.58 11.99
C ARG A 163 -37.93 -9.44 12.80
N PHE A 164 -37.83 -8.20 12.32
CA PHE A 164 -38.46 -7.04 13.00
C PHE A 164 -39.98 -7.13 13.02
N GLU A 165 -40.58 -7.61 11.94
CA GLU A 165 -42.04 -7.86 11.86
C GLU A 165 -42.52 -8.91 12.85
N GLU A 166 -41.71 -9.93 13.12
CA GLU A 166 -42.06 -11.06 13.96
C GLU A 166 -41.67 -10.88 15.46
N LYS A 167 -40.50 -10.25 15.71
CA LYS A 167 -39.88 -10.20 17.04
C LYS A 167 -39.35 -8.83 17.47
N GLY A 168 -39.43 -7.84 16.62
CA GLY A 168 -38.76 -6.56 16.89
C GLY A 168 -37.23 -6.71 17.01
N SER A 169 -36.60 -5.86 17.83
CA SER A 169 -35.15 -5.84 18.04
C SER A 169 -34.67 -6.74 19.19
N ALA A 170 -35.53 -7.53 19.79
CA ALA A 170 -35.16 -8.41 20.88
C ALA A 170 -34.13 -9.46 20.49
N ASP A 171 -33.11 -9.64 21.34
CA ASP A 171 -32.00 -10.61 21.15
C ASP A 171 -31.28 -10.51 19.80
N LEU A 172 -31.19 -9.30 19.29
CA LEU A 172 -30.53 -9.02 18.00
C LEU A 172 -29.00 -9.03 18.13
N ASN A 173 -28.34 -9.89 17.35
CA ASN A 173 -26.89 -10.01 17.29
C ASN A 173 -26.37 -9.68 15.89
N VAL A 174 -26.42 -8.40 15.55
CA VAL A 174 -26.00 -7.86 14.24
C VAL A 174 -25.13 -6.62 14.41
N ALA A 175 -24.35 -6.29 13.41
CA ALA A 175 -23.59 -5.06 13.38
C ALA A 175 -24.55 -3.85 13.27
N GLN A 176 -24.35 -2.85 14.09
CA GLN A 176 -25.21 -1.67 14.20
C GLN A 176 -24.42 -0.46 14.68
N ASN A 177 -24.90 0.74 14.37
CA ASN A 177 -24.29 1.98 14.85
C ASN A 177 -24.62 2.24 16.33
N GLU A 178 -25.89 2.04 16.68
CA GLU A 178 -26.40 2.22 18.04
C GLU A 178 -27.45 1.14 18.34
N GLN A 179 -27.64 0.88 19.61
CA GLN A 179 -28.69 -0.04 20.04
C GLN A 179 -30.03 0.68 20.01
N ILE A 180 -30.97 0.13 19.25
CA ILE A 180 -32.37 0.61 19.16
C ILE A 180 -33.30 -0.51 19.64
N ASP A 181 -34.14 -0.22 20.62
CA ASP A 181 -35.09 -1.17 21.17
C ASP A 181 -36.50 -0.86 20.68
N PHE A 182 -37.13 -1.84 20.08
CA PHE A 182 -38.54 -1.77 19.65
C PHE A 182 -39.12 -3.16 19.57
N THR A 183 -40.48 -3.22 19.81
CA THR A 183 -41.23 -4.47 19.68
C THR A 183 -41.69 -4.70 18.25
N ALA A 184 -42.15 -5.92 17.96
CA ALA A 184 -42.75 -6.23 16.66
C ALA A 184 -44.00 -5.35 16.40
N GLU A 185 -44.81 -5.09 17.39
CA GLU A 185 -45.98 -4.21 17.28
C GLU A 185 -45.57 -2.78 16.94
N GLU A 186 -44.60 -2.25 17.64
CA GLU A 186 -44.03 -0.93 17.33
C GLU A 186 -43.50 -0.84 15.91
N TRP A 187 -42.71 -1.82 15.47
CA TRP A 187 -42.18 -1.87 14.10
C TRP A 187 -43.31 -1.85 13.06
N ASN A 188 -44.29 -2.70 13.23
CA ASN A 188 -45.41 -2.80 12.30
C ASN A 188 -46.31 -1.55 12.28
N SER A 189 -46.25 -0.73 13.34
CA SER A 189 -46.98 0.55 13.41
C SER A 189 -46.24 1.72 12.74
N TYR A 190 -44.95 1.58 12.49
CA TYR A 190 -44.15 2.64 11.89
C TYR A 190 -44.47 2.86 10.42
N ASP A 191 -44.38 4.11 9.97
CA ASP A 191 -44.45 4.44 8.55
C ASP A 191 -43.15 4.04 7.82
N ASP A 192 -43.16 4.13 6.50
CA ASP A 192 -42.02 3.75 5.68
C ASP A 192 -40.76 4.59 5.97
N VAL A 193 -40.91 5.88 6.25
CA VAL A 193 -39.80 6.78 6.59
C VAL A 193 -39.12 6.31 7.88
N LYS A 194 -39.90 6.03 8.91
CA LYS A 194 -39.37 5.57 10.21
C LYS A 194 -38.67 4.22 10.07
N LYS A 195 -39.26 3.29 9.32
CA LYS A 195 -38.63 1.99 9.04
C LYS A 195 -37.32 2.13 8.34
N GLN A 196 -37.22 2.99 7.31
CA GLN A 196 -35.96 3.24 6.59
C GLN A 196 -34.91 3.91 7.48
N GLN A 197 -35.29 4.84 8.35
CA GLN A 197 -34.38 5.43 9.33
C GLN A 197 -33.79 4.36 10.27
N ILE A 198 -34.60 3.45 10.74
CA ILE A 198 -34.17 2.33 11.60
C ILE A 198 -33.21 1.40 10.83
N LEU A 199 -33.60 1.00 9.60
CA LEU A 199 -32.78 0.09 8.79
C LEU A 199 -31.40 0.66 8.48
N MET A 200 -31.28 1.99 8.37
CA MET A 200 -30.00 2.65 8.14
C MET A 200 -28.97 2.37 9.24
N ASN A 201 -29.41 2.05 10.44
CA ASN A 201 -28.59 1.64 11.56
C ASN A 201 -27.87 0.29 11.34
N TYR A 202 -28.34 -0.52 10.41
CA TYR A 202 -27.90 -1.92 10.19
C TYR A 202 -27.28 -2.19 8.83
N ARG A 203 -27.59 -1.36 7.83
CA ARG A 203 -27.10 -1.56 6.47
C ARG A 203 -25.56 -1.55 6.38
N ILE A 204 -24.98 -2.33 5.49
CA ILE A 204 -23.53 -2.33 5.26
C ILE A 204 -23.10 -1.04 4.56
N ALA A 205 -23.84 -0.57 3.56
CA ALA A 205 -23.71 0.78 3.03
C ALA A 205 -24.83 1.64 3.64
N TYR A 206 -24.50 2.67 4.36
CA TYR A 206 -25.46 3.49 5.07
C TYR A 206 -25.11 4.98 5.02
N LEU A 207 -26.13 5.80 5.15
CA LEU A 207 -26.02 7.25 5.23
C LEU A 207 -26.03 7.64 6.71
N GLY A 208 -24.97 8.28 7.19
CA GLY A 208 -24.83 8.65 8.59
C GLY A 208 -24.05 9.94 8.78
N GLU A 209 -24.21 10.56 9.94
CA GLU A 209 -23.39 11.70 10.33
C GLU A 209 -22.08 11.21 10.93
N THR A 210 -20.97 11.70 10.42
CA THR A 210 -19.63 11.33 10.89
C THR A 210 -18.67 12.51 10.82
N MET A 211 -17.60 12.44 11.62
CA MET A 211 -16.50 13.39 11.55
C MET A 211 -15.64 13.07 10.30
N VAL A 212 -15.40 14.08 9.50
CA VAL A 212 -14.68 13.97 8.24
C VAL A 212 -13.53 14.97 8.14
N ASN A 213 -12.54 14.65 7.33
CA ASN A 213 -11.47 15.56 6.95
C ASN A 213 -11.99 16.49 5.83
N TRP A 214 -12.56 17.61 6.21
CA TRP A 214 -13.07 18.60 5.27
C TRP A 214 -11.98 19.56 4.83
N CYS A 215 -11.82 19.75 3.53
CA CYS A 215 -10.89 20.70 2.95
C CYS A 215 -11.66 21.84 2.25
N PRO A 216 -11.81 23.01 2.90
CA PRO A 216 -12.54 24.14 2.29
C PRO A 216 -11.92 24.63 0.98
N GLY A 217 -10.58 24.59 0.88
CA GLY A 217 -9.87 25.02 -0.31
C GLY A 217 -10.13 24.14 -1.55
N LEU A 218 -10.39 22.85 -1.33
CA LEU A 218 -10.74 21.89 -2.37
C LEU A 218 -12.25 21.66 -2.49
N GLY A 219 -13.03 22.10 -1.49
CA GLY A 219 -14.48 21.91 -1.46
C GLY A 219 -14.93 20.45 -1.33
N THR A 220 -14.12 19.59 -0.74
CA THR A 220 -14.40 18.16 -0.63
C THR A 220 -13.87 17.54 0.66
N VAL A 221 -14.40 16.36 1.00
CA VAL A 221 -13.87 15.49 2.03
C VAL A 221 -12.64 14.74 1.49
N LEU A 222 -11.62 14.59 2.33
CA LEU A 222 -10.40 13.85 2.02
C LEU A 222 -10.29 12.59 2.87
N ALA A 223 -9.75 11.54 2.28
CA ALA A 223 -9.34 10.34 3.03
C ALA A 223 -8.13 10.65 3.92
N ASN A 224 -7.88 9.80 4.93
CA ASN A 224 -6.76 10.03 5.86
C ASN A 224 -5.40 10.05 5.17
N ASP A 225 -5.22 9.25 4.13
CA ASP A 225 -4.01 9.19 3.32
C ASP A 225 -3.82 10.41 2.39
N GLU A 226 -4.89 11.17 2.15
CA GLU A 226 -4.85 12.44 1.39
C GLU A 226 -4.51 13.66 2.25
N VAL A 227 -4.29 13.47 3.55
CA VAL A 227 -3.97 14.55 4.51
C VAL A 227 -2.58 14.32 5.09
N VAL A 228 -1.69 15.31 4.92
CA VAL A 228 -0.32 15.27 5.43
C VAL A 228 -0.07 16.53 6.27
N ASN A 229 0.30 16.35 7.54
CA ASN A 229 0.58 17.46 8.47
C ASN A 229 -0.54 18.53 8.55
N GLY A 230 -1.80 18.08 8.53
CA GLY A 230 -2.97 18.96 8.65
C GLY A 230 -3.35 19.73 7.40
N VAL A 231 -2.70 19.44 6.27
CA VAL A 231 -3.02 20.01 4.97
C VAL A 231 -3.27 18.94 3.93
N SER A 232 -3.98 19.28 2.86
CA SER A 232 -4.17 18.35 1.74
C SER A 232 -2.82 18.02 1.08
N GLU A 233 -2.60 16.77 0.74
CA GLU A 233 -1.40 16.33 0.00
C GLU A 233 -1.27 17.11 -1.30
N ARG A 234 -2.40 17.39 -1.94
CA ARG A 234 -2.46 18.20 -3.15
C ARG A 234 -2.90 19.62 -2.82
N GLY A 235 -2.08 20.58 -3.22
CA GLY A 235 -2.35 22.00 -3.08
C GLY A 235 -2.02 22.57 -1.69
N GLY A 236 -1.72 21.75 -0.69
CA GLY A 236 -1.33 22.21 0.64
C GLY A 236 -2.39 23.03 1.38
N TYR A 237 -3.68 22.80 1.10
CA TYR A 237 -4.77 23.52 1.73
C TYR A 237 -5.08 23.00 3.14
N PRO A 238 -5.42 23.89 4.09
CA PRO A 238 -5.81 23.47 5.43
C PRO A 238 -7.00 22.51 5.42
N VAL A 239 -6.91 21.48 6.29
CA VAL A 239 -7.97 20.49 6.48
C VAL A 239 -8.51 20.63 7.89
N ILE A 240 -9.82 20.63 8.04
CA ILE A 240 -10.50 20.72 9.34
C ILE A 240 -11.38 19.49 9.59
N GLN A 241 -11.57 19.17 10.86
CA GLN A 241 -12.55 18.17 11.26
C GLN A 241 -13.95 18.77 11.25
N LYS A 242 -14.88 18.16 10.54
CA LYS A 242 -16.26 18.63 10.42
C LYS A 242 -17.23 17.44 10.48
N LYS A 243 -18.34 17.60 11.19
CA LYS A 243 -19.43 16.62 11.21
C LYS A 243 -20.30 16.83 9.98
N MET A 244 -20.41 15.82 9.16
CA MET A 244 -21.19 15.85 7.90
C MET A 244 -21.97 14.56 7.71
N GLN A 245 -23.09 14.65 7.02
CA GLN A 245 -23.80 13.47 6.55
C GLN A 245 -23.05 12.87 5.35
N GLN A 246 -22.68 11.60 5.46
CA GLN A 246 -21.86 10.91 4.48
C GLN A 246 -22.36 9.48 4.28
N TRP A 247 -22.20 8.98 3.06
CA TRP A 247 -22.24 7.54 2.85
C TRP A 247 -21.05 6.89 3.55
N CYS A 248 -21.30 5.79 4.19
CA CYS A 248 -20.30 4.99 4.90
C CYS A 248 -20.43 3.52 4.51
N LEU A 249 -19.30 2.81 4.50
CA LEU A 249 -19.30 1.35 4.39
C LEU A 249 -18.91 0.75 5.74
N ARG A 250 -19.66 -0.24 6.19
CA ARG A 250 -19.46 -0.90 7.50
C ARG A 250 -18.29 -1.88 7.48
N THR A 251 -17.10 -1.36 7.18
CA THR A 251 -15.85 -2.14 7.19
C THR A 251 -15.52 -2.70 8.57
N SER A 252 -15.92 -1.98 9.63
CA SER A 252 -15.71 -2.39 11.03
C SER A 252 -16.39 -3.73 11.37
N ALA A 253 -17.49 -4.07 10.72
CA ALA A 253 -18.18 -5.34 10.92
C ALA A 253 -17.32 -6.55 10.51
N TYR A 254 -16.42 -6.36 9.56
CA TYR A 254 -15.51 -7.38 9.06
C TYR A 254 -14.17 -7.46 9.80
N SER A 255 -13.99 -6.69 10.86
CA SER A 255 -12.70 -6.57 11.58
C SER A 255 -12.07 -7.91 11.94
N GLN A 256 -12.84 -8.81 12.56
CA GLN A 256 -12.33 -10.14 12.96
C GLN A 256 -11.97 -11.00 11.76
N ARG A 257 -12.81 -10.99 10.71
CA ARG A 257 -12.53 -11.74 9.47
C ARG A 257 -11.30 -11.17 8.74
N LEU A 258 -11.09 -9.86 8.79
CA LEU A 258 -9.89 -9.22 8.24
C LEU A 258 -8.62 -9.65 9.00
N LEU A 259 -8.70 -9.84 10.32
CA LEU A 259 -7.60 -10.38 11.12
C LEU A 259 -7.35 -11.86 10.81
N ASP A 260 -8.40 -12.67 10.86
CA ASP A 260 -8.30 -14.12 10.65
C ASP A 260 -7.76 -14.46 9.26
N GLY A 261 -8.16 -13.71 8.25
CA GLY A 261 -7.72 -13.90 6.87
C GLY A 261 -6.23 -13.67 6.66
N LEU A 262 -5.55 -12.87 7.49
CA LEU A 262 -4.11 -12.64 7.39
C LEU A 262 -3.29 -13.91 7.59
N GLU A 263 -3.80 -14.88 8.32
CA GLU A 263 -3.13 -16.17 8.55
C GLU A 263 -3.19 -17.09 7.31
N THR A 264 -4.04 -16.79 6.34
CA THR A 264 -4.25 -17.60 5.14
C THR A 264 -3.47 -17.13 3.92
N ILE A 265 -2.76 -16.02 4.02
CA ILE A 265 -2.09 -15.33 2.90
C ILE A 265 -0.59 -15.20 3.14
N GLN A 266 0.17 -15.09 2.02
CA GLN A 266 1.63 -15.02 2.03
C GLN A 266 2.09 -13.56 1.81
N TRP A 267 1.84 -12.77 2.82
CA TRP A 267 2.28 -11.37 2.86
C TRP A 267 3.45 -11.22 3.83
N SER A 268 4.23 -10.17 3.69
CA SER A 268 5.32 -9.91 4.63
C SER A 268 4.80 -9.65 6.04
N ASP A 269 5.57 -10.03 7.06
CA ASP A 269 5.21 -9.79 8.46
C ASP A 269 4.99 -8.31 8.74
N SER A 270 5.78 -7.43 8.10
CA SER A 270 5.63 -5.99 8.23
C SER A 270 4.25 -5.49 7.78
N ILE A 271 3.78 -5.94 6.63
CA ILE A 271 2.44 -5.56 6.12
C ILE A 271 1.33 -6.15 7.00
N LYS A 272 1.46 -7.42 7.40
CA LYS A 272 0.50 -8.05 8.31
C LYS A 272 0.41 -7.30 9.65
N GLU A 273 1.53 -6.93 10.24
CA GLU A 273 1.56 -6.14 11.47
C GLU A 273 0.93 -4.74 11.29
N THR A 274 1.22 -4.09 10.17
CA THR A 274 0.60 -2.81 9.84
C THR A 274 -0.92 -2.92 9.79
N GLN A 275 -1.44 -3.97 9.14
CA GLN A 275 -2.88 -4.20 9.10
C GLN A 275 -3.46 -4.59 10.46
N LYS A 276 -2.79 -5.47 11.21
CA LYS A 276 -3.22 -5.83 12.57
C LYS A 276 -3.33 -4.60 13.49
N ASN A 277 -2.34 -3.72 13.43
CA ASN A 277 -2.34 -2.47 14.20
C ASN A 277 -3.44 -1.51 13.75
N TRP A 278 -3.70 -1.43 12.47
CA TRP A 278 -4.78 -0.61 11.90
C TRP A 278 -6.16 -1.11 12.30
N ILE A 279 -6.38 -2.41 12.26
CA ILE A 279 -7.63 -3.04 12.72
C ILE A 279 -7.73 -2.91 14.24
N GLY A 280 -6.62 -3.07 14.96
CA GLY A 280 -6.48 -2.74 16.36
C GLY A 280 -7.43 -3.49 17.28
N ARG A 281 -7.41 -4.84 17.21
CA ARG A 281 -8.19 -5.69 18.12
C ARG A 281 -7.68 -5.57 19.54
N SER A 282 -8.57 -5.26 20.46
CA SER A 282 -8.30 -5.29 21.90
C SER A 282 -9.44 -5.96 22.64
N GLU A 283 -9.11 -6.82 23.59
CA GLU A 283 -10.07 -7.44 24.50
C GLU A 283 -9.96 -6.76 25.84
N GLY A 284 -11.08 -6.32 26.37
CA GLY A 284 -11.11 -5.58 27.59
C GLY A 284 -12.47 -5.62 28.26
N THR A 285 -12.66 -4.69 29.17
CA THR A 285 -13.86 -4.61 30.00
C THR A 285 -14.52 -3.25 29.81
N GLU A 286 -15.81 -3.25 29.50
CA GLU A 286 -16.66 -2.07 29.62
C GLU A 286 -17.17 -1.95 31.05
N VAL A 287 -17.10 -0.76 31.60
CA VAL A 287 -17.59 -0.45 32.95
C VAL A 287 -18.44 0.82 32.88
N VAL A 288 -19.57 0.82 33.56
CA VAL A 288 -20.50 1.94 33.60
C VAL A 288 -20.19 2.82 34.80
N PHE A 289 -19.95 4.12 34.56
CA PHE A 289 -19.78 5.16 35.55
C PHE A 289 -21.04 6.06 35.53
N SER A 290 -21.62 6.31 36.68
CA SER A 290 -22.75 7.25 36.83
C SER A 290 -22.26 8.66 37.16
N VAL A 291 -22.88 9.67 36.58
CA VAL A 291 -22.63 11.07 36.91
C VAL A 291 -23.38 11.39 38.20
N LYS A 292 -22.68 11.97 39.18
CA LYS A 292 -23.26 12.35 40.48
C LYS A 292 -24.42 13.35 40.32
N ASP A 293 -25.52 13.07 40.99
CA ASP A 293 -26.74 13.91 41.00
C ASP A 293 -27.34 14.10 39.58
N SER A 294 -27.21 13.08 38.72
CA SER A 294 -27.70 13.05 37.33
C SER A 294 -28.08 11.65 36.89
N ASP A 295 -28.91 11.57 35.87
CA ASP A 295 -29.26 10.30 35.24
C ASP A 295 -28.26 9.90 34.13
N VAL A 296 -27.27 10.73 33.84
CA VAL A 296 -26.24 10.49 32.83
C VAL A 296 -25.28 9.39 33.29
N LYS A 297 -25.03 8.44 32.37
CA LYS A 297 -24.07 7.34 32.58
C LYS A 297 -23.06 7.30 31.48
N PHE A 298 -21.80 7.01 31.81
CA PHE A 298 -20.74 6.76 30.84
C PHE A 298 -20.38 5.30 30.84
N THR A 299 -20.22 4.72 29.69
CA THR A 299 -19.57 3.43 29.55
C THR A 299 -18.14 3.67 29.09
N ILE A 300 -17.17 3.19 29.85
CA ILE A 300 -15.75 3.23 29.48
C ILE A 300 -15.27 1.84 29.05
N PHE A 301 -14.25 1.80 28.24
CA PHE A 301 -13.57 0.57 27.86
C PHE A 301 -12.13 0.60 28.34
N THR A 302 -11.68 -0.46 29.02
CA THR A 302 -10.30 -0.58 29.48
C THR A 302 -9.75 -1.98 29.26
N THR A 303 -8.47 -2.04 28.82
CA THR A 303 -7.69 -3.28 28.79
C THR A 303 -6.99 -3.56 30.15
N ARG A 304 -7.02 -2.59 31.04
CA ARG A 304 -6.41 -2.61 32.37
C ARG A 304 -7.49 -2.61 33.46
N ALA A 305 -8.33 -3.63 33.46
CA ALA A 305 -9.38 -3.80 34.46
C ALA A 305 -8.84 -3.92 35.91
N ASP A 306 -7.57 -4.27 36.06
CA ASP A 306 -6.86 -4.29 37.38
C ASP A 306 -6.71 -2.90 38.03
N THR A 307 -6.87 -1.82 37.25
CA THR A 307 -6.58 -0.46 37.73
C THR A 307 -7.79 0.32 38.19
N MET A 308 -8.94 -0.31 38.38
CA MET A 308 -10.19 0.37 38.75
C MET A 308 -10.11 1.19 40.06
N PHE A 309 -9.31 0.76 40.98
CA PHE A 309 -9.15 1.46 42.28
C PHE A 309 -8.21 2.67 42.19
N GLY A 310 -7.51 2.84 41.11
CA GLY A 310 -6.62 3.98 40.84
C GLY A 310 -7.17 5.06 39.93
N VAL A 311 -8.45 4.93 39.54
CA VAL A 311 -9.14 5.92 38.73
C VAL A 311 -9.42 7.17 39.57
N THR A 312 -8.74 8.26 39.22
CA THR A 312 -8.82 9.52 40.00
C THR A 312 -9.56 10.63 39.23
N PHE A 313 -9.80 10.46 37.95
CA PHE A 313 -10.62 11.36 37.14
C PHE A 313 -11.13 10.65 35.88
N MET A 314 -12.11 11.26 35.25
CA MET A 314 -12.65 10.84 33.95
C MET A 314 -12.30 11.88 32.89
N VAL A 315 -12.13 11.47 31.67
CA VAL A 315 -11.91 12.38 30.53
C VAL A 315 -12.84 12.05 29.39
N LEU A 316 -13.50 13.08 28.87
CA LEU A 316 -14.35 13.00 27.67
C LEU A 316 -13.60 13.57 26.47
N ALA A 317 -13.81 12.93 25.32
CA ALA A 317 -13.41 13.52 24.04
C ALA A 317 -14.19 14.83 23.82
N PRO A 318 -13.57 15.87 23.26
CA PRO A 318 -14.25 17.15 23.00
C PRO A 318 -15.49 17.04 22.13
N GLU A 319 -15.52 16.06 21.24
CA GLU A 319 -16.63 15.79 20.30
C GLU A 319 -17.75 14.92 20.92
N SER A 320 -17.57 14.42 22.13
CA SER A 320 -18.55 13.55 22.79
C SER A 320 -19.85 14.29 23.05
N GLU A 321 -20.96 13.61 22.80
CA GLU A 321 -22.30 14.12 23.11
C GLU A 321 -22.51 14.36 24.63
N TYR A 322 -21.77 13.65 25.44
CA TYR A 322 -21.83 13.81 26.89
C TYR A 322 -21.29 15.16 27.37
N VAL A 323 -20.44 15.83 26.61
CA VAL A 323 -19.84 17.12 26.99
C VAL A 323 -20.92 18.14 27.35
N GLN A 324 -21.94 18.29 26.52
CA GLN A 324 -23.05 19.22 26.81
C GLN A 324 -23.91 18.78 27.98
N GLN A 325 -24.08 17.49 28.16
CA GLN A 325 -24.91 16.93 29.26
C GLN A 325 -24.27 17.11 30.64
N VAL A 326 -22.93 17.13 30.69
CA VAL A 326 -22.21 17.22 31.99
C VAL A 326 -21.64 18.59 32.26
N THR A 327 -21.56 19.48 31.27
CA THR A 327 -21.04 20.83 31.49
C THR A 327 -22.01 21.62 32.34
N THR A 328 -21.54 22.08 33.48
CA THR A 328 -22.33 22.93 34.36
C THR A 328 -22.43 24.37 33.84
N ALA A 329 -23.45 25.10 34.26
CA ALA A 329 -23.63 26.51 33.88
C ALA A 329 -22.41 27.37 34.21
N GLU A 330 -21.73 27.09 35.30
CA GLU A 330 -20.53 27.81 35.77
C GLU A 330 -19.30 27.54 34.85
N GLN A 331 -19.20 26.37 34.25
CA GLN A 331 -18.09 25.98 33.38
C GLN A 331 -18.36 26.17 31.89
N LYS A 332 -19.57 26.53 31.50
CA LYS A 332 -20.00 26.61 30.13
C LYS A 332 -19.10 27.48 29.25
N GLU A 333 -18.72 28.64 29.69
CA GLU A 333 -17.86 29.55 28.94
C GLU A 333 -16.46 28.97 28.67
N GLU A 334 -15.83 28.41 29.72
CA GLU A 334 -14.50 27.80 29.59
C GLU A 334 -14.51 26.55 28.71
N VAL A 335 -15.56 25.75 28.81
CA VAL A 335 -15.74 24.56 27.96
C VAL A 335 -15.91 24.97 26.49
N GLU A 336 -16.73 25.96 26.21
CA GLU A 336 -16.94 26.46 24.84
C GLU A 336 -15.65 27.02 24.22
N LYS A 337 -14.85 27.77 24.98
CA LYS A 337 -13.54 28.27 24.55
C LYS A 337 -12.59 27.11 24.20
N TYR A 338 -12.56 26.08 25.02
CA TYR A 338 -11.73 24.91 24.80
C TYR A 338 -12.17 24.12 23.58
N LEU A 339 -13.48 23.92 23.37
CA LEU A 339 -14.02 23.25 22.20
C LEU A 339 -13.66 23.99 20.89
N ASP A 340 -13.72 25.32 20.91
CA ASP A 340 -13.32 26.15 19.76
C ASP A 340 -11.82 26.02 19.45
N TYR A 341 -10.99 25.91 20.47
CA TYR A 341 -9.56 25.63 20.33
C TYR A 341 -9.32 24.28 19.64
N VAL A 342 -10.00 23.23 20.10
CA VAL A 342 -9.81 21.86 19.57
C VAL A 342 -10.33 21.71 18.15
N LYS A 343 -11.41 22.38 17.76
CA LYS A 343 -11.99 22.33 16.41
C LYS A 343 -10.99 22.69 15.30
N LYS A 344 -9.97 23.46 15.62
CA LYS A 344 -8.93 23.90 14.68
C LYS A 344 -7.78 22.89 14.53
N ARG A 345 -7.84 21.77 15.23
CA ARG A 345 -6.77 20.77 15.27
C ARG A 345 -7.23 19.45 14.67
N THR A 346 -6.40 18.88 13.82
CA THR A 346 -6.67 17.56 13.23
C THR A 346 -6.42 16.46 14.26
N GLU A 347 -7.00 15.29 14.02
CA GLU A 347 -6.75 14.11 14.85
C GLU A 347 -5.26 13.73 14.87
N LEU A 348 -4.59 13.91 13.74
CA LEU A 348 -3.15 13.67 13.60
C LEU A 348 -2.33 14.66 14.46
N ASP A 349 -2.69 15.95 14.43
CA ASP A 349 -2.06 16.98 15.28
C ASP A 349 -2.24 16.66 16.76
N ARG A 350 -3.42 16.20 17.13
CA ARG A 350 -3.75 15.81 18.51
C ARG A 350 -2.94 14.60 18.99
N MET A 351 -2.69 13.63 18.09
CA MET A 351 -1.86 12.46 18.39
C MET A 351 -0.37 12.80 18.45
N ALA A 352 0.09 13.73 17.65
CA ALA A 352 1.50 14.13 17.56
C ALA A 352 1.92 15.13 18.63
N ASN A 353 0.96 15.87 19.20
CA ASN A 353 1.26 16.92 20.17
C ASN A 353 1.31 16.38 21.61
N HIS A 354 2.43 16.57 22.26
CA HIS A 354 2.65 16.19 23.66
C HIS A 354 2.28 17.28 24.66
N SER A 355 1.73 18.43 24.21
CA SER A 355 1.27 19.47 25.15
C SER A 355 0.01 19.01 25.88
N VAL A 356 -0.05 19.27 27.18
CA VAL A 356 -1.21 18.93 28.02
C VAL A 356 -2.21 20.08 27.99
N THR A 357 -3.43 19.82 27.50
CA THR A 357 -4.55 20.75 27.51
C THR A 357 -5.82 20.08 27.99
N GLY A 358 -6.72 20.82 28.58
CA GLY A 358 -8.01 20.31 29.06
C GLY A 358 -8.81 21.34 29.81
N VAL A 359 -10.07 21.02 30.06
CA VAL A 359 -10.97 21.86 30.81
C VAL A 359 -11.87 21.00 31.73
N PHE A 360 -12.10 21.46 32.93
CA PHE A 360 -13.02 20.82 33.88
C PHE A 360 -14.48 21.07 33.45
N SER A 361 -15.30 20.01 33.43
CA SER A 361 -16.72 20.10 33.05
C SER A 361 -17.62 20.68 34.13
N GLY A 362 -17.20 20.69 35.40
CA GLY A 362 -17.99 21.03 36.58
C GLY A 362 -18.71 19.82 37.22
N SER A 363 -18.72 18.68 36.52
CA SER A 363 -19.40 17.47 37.00
C SER A 363 -18.44 16.43 37.57
N TYR A 364 -18.97 15.50 38.36
CA TYR A 364 -18.26 14.37 38.92
C TYR A 364 -18.93 13.05 38.52
N ALA A 365 -18.15 12.03 38.30
CA ALA A 365 -18.60 10.67 38.09
C ALA A 365 -18.35 9.84 39.37
N ILE A 366 -19.13 8.81 39.55
CA ILE A 366 -18.98 7.88 40.70
C ILE A 366 -18.21 6.66 40.25
N ASN A 367 -17.06 6.39 40.84
CA ASN A 367 -16.35 5.15 40.63
C ASN A 367 -17.16 3.98 41.22
N PRO A 368 -17.62 3.03 40.43
CA PRO A 368 -18.49 1.95 40.95
C PRO A 368 -17.78 1.02 41.94
N PHE A 369 -16.45 0.95 41.92
CA PHE A 369 -15.69 0.12 42.87
C PHE A 369 -15.48 0.74 44.24
N THR A 370 -15.32 2.07 44.33
CA THR A 370 -15.00 2.81 45.54
C THR A 370 -16.17 3.62 46.09
N GLY A 371 -17.13 3.96 45.24
CA GLY A 371 -18.20 4.90 45.57
C GLY A 371 -17.75 6.35 45.62
N GLU A 372 -16.50 6.66 45.33
CA GLU A 372 -15.98 8.02 45.36
C GLU A 372 -16.36 8.83 44.12
N ALA A 373 -16.62 10.14 44.34
CA ALA A 373 -16.85 11.07 43.25
C ALA A 373 -15.52 11.56 42.69
N ILE A 374 -15.33 11.43 41.37
CA ILE A 374 -14.14 11.83 40.64
C ILE A 374 -14.50 12.88 39.56
N PRO A 375 -13.65 13.90 39.36
CA PRO A 375 -13.98 14.97 38.40
C PRO A 375 -13.98 14.47 36.95
N VAL A 376 -14.91 15.03 36.16
CA VAL A 376 -15.02 14.77 34.73
C VAL A 376 -14.41 15.93 33.96
N TRP A 377 -13.33 15.62 33.23
CA TRP A 377 -12.59 16.58 32.42
C TRP A 377 -12.88 16.36 30.93
N ILE A 378 -12.55 17.35 30.13
CA ILE A 378 -12.63 17.32 28.68
C ILE A 378 -11.23 17.61 28.15
N SER A 379 -10.69 16.74 27.29
CA SER A 379 -9.33 16.92 26.74
C SER A 379 -9.18 16.31 25.38
N GLU A 380 -8.39 17.00 24.54
CA GLU A 380 -8.08 16.59 23.18
C GLU A 380 -7.27 15.30 23.05
N TYR A 381 -6.61 14.80 24.12
CA TYR A 381 -5.88 13.55 24.03
C TYR A 381 -6.78 12.31 23.98
N VAL A 382 -8.08 12.49 24.25
CA VAL A 382 -9.09 11.45 24.08
C VAL A 382 -9.81 11.66 22.74
N LEU A 383 -9.85 10.62 21.95
CA LEU A 383 -10.48 10.65 20.63
C LEU A 383 -11.88 10.02 20.66
N ALA A 384 -12.86 10.70 20.09
CA ALA A 384 -14.26 10.23 20.07
C ALA A 384 -14.45 8.89 19.34
N GLY A 385 -13.61 8.61 18.37
CA GLY A 385 -13.65 7.35 17.60
C GLY A 385 -12.96 6.17 18.29
N TYR A 386 -12.34 6.39 19.43
CA TYR A 386 -11.68 5.32 20.19
C TYR A 386 -12.53 4.94 21.41
N GLY A 387 -13.02 3.69 21.40
CA GLY A 387 -13.90 3.20 22.46
C GLY A 387 -15.23 3.94 22.49
N THR A 388 -15.60 4.47 23.65
CA THR A 388 -16.88 5.16 23.89
C THR A 388 -16.75 6.71 23.85
N GLY A 389 -15.55 7.23 23.57
CA GLY A 389 -15.28 8.67 23.70
C GLY A 389 -15.15 9.16 25.13
N ALA A 390 -15.21 8.26 26.10
CA ALA A 390 -14.98 8.52 27.52
C ALA A 390 -13.92 7.54 28.04
N ILE A 391 -12.95 8.03 28.80
CA ILE A 391 -11.94 7.19 29.45
C ILE A 391 -11.95 7.39 30.96
N MET A 392 -11.65 6.34 31.69
CA MET A 392 -11.20 6.42 33.05
C MET A 392 -9.69 6.71 33.04
N ALA A 393 -9.25 7.63 33.85
CA ALA A 393 -7.84 7.99 33.94
C ALA A 393 -7.18 7.36 35.14
N VAL A 394 -6.05 6.70 34.90
CA VAL A 394 -5.21 6.05 35.93
C VAL A 394 -3.79 6.63 35.85
N PRO A 395 -3.55 7.78 36.44
CA PRO A 395 -2.29 8.51 36.24
C PRO A 395 -1.05 7.76 36.74
N ALA A 396 -1.18 6.88 37.73
CA ALA A 396 -0.05 6.08 38.18
C ALA A 396 0.51 5.09 37.14
N HIS A 397 -0.32 4.66 36.15
CA HIS A 397 0.00 3.56 35.24
C HIS A 397 -0.28 3.85 33.76
N ASP A 398 -0.47 5.12 33.41
CA ASP A 398 -0.56 5.63 32.05
C ASP A 398 0.16 6.97 31.96
N SER A 399 1.13 7.08 31.06
CA SER A 399 1.98 8.29 30.94
C SER A 399 1.22 9.55 30.51
N ARG A 400 0.16 9.41 29.71
CA ARG A 400 -0.67 10.55 29.27
C ARG A 400 -1.54 11.03 30.42
N ASP A 401 -2.16 10.12 31.14
CA ASP A 401 -2.94 10.42 32.34
C ASP A 401 -2.07 11.02 33.45
N TYR A 402 -0.84 10.53 33.57
CA TYR A 402 0.15 11.07 34.51
C TYR A 402 0.50 12.52 34.19
N ALA A 403 0.82 12.83 32.94
CA ALA A 403 1.13 14.19 32.52
C ALA A 403 -0.05 15.13 32.76
N PHE A 404 -1.26 14.69 32.51
CA PHE A 404 -2.49 15.43 32.74
C PHE A 404 -2.72 15.68 34.25
N ALA A 405 -2.58 14.63 35.05
CA ALA A 405 -2.73 14.75 36.51
C ALA A 405 -1.70 15.68 37.12
N LYS A 406 -0.44 15.63 36.68
CA LYS A 406 0.60 16.56 37.15
C LYS A 406 0.31 18.01 36.75
N HIS A 407 -0.13 18.22 35.53
CA HIS A 407 -0.45 19.56 35.00
C HIS A 407 -1.62 20.21 35.77
N PHE A 408 -2.68 19.45 36.06
CA PHE A 408 -3.89 19.93 36.73
C PHE A 408 -3.95 19.60 38.22
N ASN A 409 -2.86 19.10 38.76
CA ASN A 409 -2.72 18.78 40.22
C ASN A 409 -3.81 17.80 40.71
N LEU A 410 -4.02 16.72 39.97
CA LEU A 410 -4.97 15.66 40.31
C LEU A 410 -4.29 14.50 41.06
N PRO A 411 -5.03 13.75 41.90
CA PRO A 411 -4.45 12.64 42.67
C PRO A 411 -3.86 11.52 41.80
N ILE A 412 -2.76 10.94 42.28
CA ILE A 412 -2.07 9.81 41.63
C ILE A 412 -1.94 8.68 42.68
N ILE A 413 -2.58 7.55 42.45
CA ILE A 413 -2.58 6.42 43.35
C ILE A 413 -1.82 5.25 42.73
N PRO A 414 -0.63 4.88 43.21
CA PRO A 414 0.11 3.73 42.71
C PRO A 414 -0.61 2.43 43.09
N LEU A 415 -0.76 1.54 42.13
CA LEU A 415 -1.49 0.26 42.25
C LEU A 415 -0.60 -0.98 42.15
N ILE A 416 0.70 -0.79 41.91
CA ILE A 416 1.68 -1.87 41.83
C ILE A 416 2.67 -1.71 42.99
N LYS A 417 2.88 -2.76 43.75
CA LYS A 417 3.79 -2.77 44.89
C LYS A 417 5.21 -2.40 44.46
N GLY A 418 5.79 -1.41 45.10
CA GLY A 418 7.14 -0.94 44.79
C GLY A 418 7.23 0.04 43.65
N ALA A 419 6.13 0.37 42.97
CA ALA A 419 6.14 1.40 41.91
C ALA A 419 6.40 2.79 42.49
N ASP A 420 7.42 3.48 41.96
CA ASP A 420 7.71 4.89 42.26
C ASP A 420 7.10 5.76 41.15
N VAL A 421 6.07 6.52 41.52
CA VAL A 421 5.34 7.41 40.62
C VAL A 421 5.60 8.89 40.91
N SER A 422 6.69 9.21 41.61
CA SER A 422 7.04 10.59 41.99
C SER A 422 7.43 11.45 40.78
N GLU A 423 8.16 10.91 39.84
CA GLU A 423 8.67 11.60 38.63
C GLU A 423 8.02 11.18 37.33
N GLU A 424 7.60 9.93 37.25
CA GLU A 424 6.98 9.35 36.04
C GLU A 424 5.95 8.27 36.39
N SER A 425 5.09 7.92 35.43
CA SER A 425 4.15 6.79 35.57
C SER A 425 4.88 5.45 35.52
N PHE A 426 4.29 4.44 36.14
CA PHE A 426 4.74 3.06 36.06
C PHE A 426 3.85 2.29 35.07
N ASP A 427 4.20 2.30 33.78
CA ASP A 427 3.37 1.76 32.70
C ASP A 427 3.52 0.25 32.51
N ALA A 428 4.44 -0.41 33.20
CA ALA A 428 4.62 -1.85 33.13
C ALA A 428 3.35 -2.60 33.56
N LYS A 429 3.00 -3.63 32.82
CA LYS A 429 1.79 -4.43 33.01
C LYS A 429 2.03 -5.68 33.87
N GLU A 430 3.00 -5.60 34.74
CA GLU A 430 3.45 -6.70 35.61
C GLU A 430 3.63 -6.23 37.05
N GLY A 431 3.48 -7.14 37.99
CA GLY A 431 3.71 -6.89 39.39
C GLY A 431 2.57 -7.37 40.26
N ILE A 432 2.68 -7.07 41.54
CA ILE A 432 1.65 -7.38 42.59
C ILE A 432 0.81 -6.14 42.83
N VAL A 433 -0.49 -6.31 42.74
CA VAL A 433 -1.47 -5.23 42.96
C VAL A 433 -1.54 -4.83 44.43
N THR A 434 -1.55 -3.53 44.66
CA THR A 434 -1.72 -2.92 45.96
C THR A 434 -2.73 -1.75 45.90
N ASN A 435 -3.14 -1.19 47.01
CA ASN A 435 -4.10 -0.06 47.06
C ASN A 435 -5.41 -0.31 46.31
N SER A 436 -5.86 -1.53 46.22
CA SER A 436 -7.04 -1.95 45.45
C SER A 436 -8.00 -2.80 46.34
N PRO A 437 -8.65 -2.20 47.36
CA PRO A 437 -8.70 -0.78 47.69
C PRO A 437 -7.49 -0.30 48.53
N VAL A 438 -7.36 1.05 48.64
CA VAL A 438 -6.41 1.70 49.56
C VAL A 438 -6.77 1.30 51.00
N ALA A 439 -5.75 1.14 51.87
CA ALA A 439 -5.94 0.76 53.27
C ALA A 439 -6.91 1.72 53.99
N GLY A 440 -7.90 1.15 54.64
CA GLY A 440 -8.94 1.92 55.35
C GLY A 440 -10.09 2.47 54.51
N LYS A 441 -10.06 2.22 53.20
CA LYS A 441 -11.13 2.56 52.28
C LYS A 441 -12.05 1.37 52.01
N SER A 442 -13.33 1.63 51.82
CA SER A 442 -14.33 0.63 51.46
C SER A 442 -14.35 0.35 49.96
N SER A 443 -14.84 -0.79 49.60
CA SER A 443 -15.06 -1.19 48.19
C SER A 443 -16.44 -1.84 48.02
N MET A 444 -16.93 -1.88 46.79
CA MET A 444 -18.21 -2.54 46.50
C MET A 444 -18.15 -4.01 46.94
N ASP A 445 -19.06 -4.39 47.80
CA ASP A 445 -19.19 -5.75 48.36
C ASP A 445 -17.89 -6.34 48.95
N GLY A 446 -16.98 -5.48 49.42
CA GLY A 446 -15.69 -5.90 49.93
C GLY A 446 -14.70 -6.43 48.89
N PHE A 447 -14.95 -6.20 47.62
CA PHE A 447 -14.07 -6.63 46.53
C PHE A 447 -12.65 -6.05 46.66
N SER A 448 -11.65 -6.92 46.55
CA SER A 448 -10.24 -6.54 46.70
C SER A 448 -9.36 -7.28 45.69
N LEU A 449 -8.42 -6.54 45.14
CA LEU A 449 -7.39 -7.07 44.23
C LEU A 449 -6.00 -7.11 44.91
N ASN A 450 -5.91 -6.65 46.14
CA ASN A 450 -4.64 -6.59 46.87
C ASN A 450 -3.96 -7.97 46.94
N GLY A 451 -2.67 -8.01 46.64
CA GLY A 451 -1.88 -9.24 46.66
C GLY A 451 -1.98 -10.12 45.42
N ARG A 452 -2.83 -9.77 44.47
CA ARG A 452 -2.95 -10.47 43.14
C ARG A 452 -1.89 -10.00 42.20
N THR A 453 -1.52 -10.88 41.24
CA THR A 453 -0.76 -10.43 40.07
C THR A 453 -1.67 -9.57 39.17
N VAL A 454 -1.09 -8.75 38.31
CA VAL A 454 -1.86 -7.94 37.32
C VAL A 454 -2.78 -8.83 36.49
N LYS A 455 -2.27 -9.98 36.02
CA LYS A 455 -3.03 -10.94 35.21
C LYS A 455 -4.24 -11.52 35.99
N GLU A 456 -4.01 -11.93 37.23
CA GLU A 456 -5.08 -12.43 38.10
C GLU A 456 -6.11 -11.35 38.42
N ALA A 457 -5.65 -10.12 38.68
CA ALA A 457 -6.51 -8.98 38.95
C ALA A 457 -7.41 -8.63 37.77
N ILE A 458 -6.88 -8.66 36.52
CA ILE A 458 -7.68 -8.45 35.32
C ILE A 458 -8.78 -9.51 35.20
N ALA A 459 -8.43 -10.80 35.39
CA ALA A 459 -9.39 -11.89 35.29
C ALA A 459 -10.48 -11.80 36.38
N GLU A 460 -10.12 -11.49 37.63
CA GLU A 460 -11.07 -11.33 38.73
C GLU A 460 -11.99 -10.13 38.54
N THR A 461 -11.47 -9.01 38.05
CA THR A 461 -12.27 -7.80 37.75
C THR A 461 -13.30 -8.07 36.65
N LYS A 462 -12.88 -8.74 35.57
CA LYS A 462 -13.79 -9.15 34.49
C LYS A 462 -14.99 -9.97 35.02
N LYS A 463 -14.69 -10.92 35.86
CA LYS A 463 -15.71 -11.77 36.50
C LYS A 463 -16.64 -10.94 37.40
N PHE A 464 -16.07 -10.11 38.26
CA PHE A 464 -16.83 -9.26 39.20
C PHE A 464 -17.75 -8.29 38.46
N VAL A 465 -17.24 -7.60 37.43
CA VAL A 465 -18.03 -6.65 36.64
C VAL A 465 -19.23 -7.32 35.97
N THR A 466 -19.04 -8.51 35.45
CA THR A 466 -20.11 -9.29 34.80
C THR A 466 -21.14 -9.76 35.81
N GLU A 467 -20.71 -10.33 36.94
CA GLU A 467 -21.60 -10.83 37.99
C GLU A 467 -22.42 -9.73 38.65
N LYS A 468 -21.87 -8.54 38.81
CA LYS A 468 -22.54 -7.37 39.41
C LYS A 468 -23.39 -6.57 38.41
N GLY A 469 -23.31 -6.88 37.11
CA GLY A 469 -24.03 -6.16 36.07
C GLY A 469 -23.63 -4.71 35.91
N ILE A 470 -22.40 -4.35 36.29
CA ILE A 470 -21.86 -2.97 36.18
C ILE A 470 -21.05 -2.80 34.90
N GLY A 471 -21.01 -3.81 34.09
CA GLY A 471 -20.29 -3.79 32.81
C GLY A 471 -20.25 -5.16 32.18
N ARG A 472 -19.39 -5.31 31.16
CA ARG A 472 -19.22 -6.57 30.44
C ARG A 472 -17.80 -6.69 29.85
N VAL A 473 -17.41 -7.92 29.53
CA VAL A 473 -16.20 -8.19 28.71
C VAL A 473 -16.55 -7.95 27.25
N LYS A 474 -15.70 -7.24 26.55
CA LYS A 474 -15.92 -6.89 25.14
C LYS A 474 -14.63 -6.95 24.35
N VAL A 475 -14.76 -7.39 23.09
CA VAL A 475 -13.72 -7.23 22.08
C VAL A 475 -14.00 -5.93 21.32
N ASN A 476 -13.01 -5.07 21.24
CA ASN A 476 -13.11 -3.81 20.53
C ASN A 476 -12.11 -3.76 19.38
N TYR A 477 -12.44 -2.99 18.36
CA TYR A 477 -11.58 -2.79 17.19
C TYR A 477 -11.41 -1.30 16.95
N ARG A 478 -10.20 -0.90 16.59
CA ARG A 478 -9.89 0.49 16.22
C ARG A 478 -10.39 0.84 14.82
N LEU A 479 -10.49 -0.15 13.93
CA LEU A 479 -10.96 0.04 12.56
C LEU A 479 -12.33 0.72 12.55
N ARG A 480 -12.44 1.80 11.81
CA ARG A 480 -13.67 2.56 11.62
C ARG A 480 -14.30 2.25 10.29
N ASP A 481 -15.59 2.54 10.17
CA ASP A 481 -16.29 2.47 8.90
C ASP A 481 -15.69 3.44 7.90
N ALA A 482 -15.62 3.02 6.64
CA ALA A 482 -15.06 3.84 5.57
C ALA A 482 -16.04 4.95 5.18
N ILE A 483 -15.55 6.17 5.12
CA ILE A 483 -16.30 7.31 4.58
C ILE A 483 -16.28 7.18 3.07
N PHE A 484 -17.46 7.10 2.47
CA PHE A 484 -17.63 6.69 1.07
C PHE A 484 -18.22 7.78 0.17
N SER A 485 -18.45 8.96 0.65
CA SER A 485 -18.92 10.09 -0.14
C SER A 485 -17.81 11.09 -0.44
N ARG A 486 -17.83 11.65 -1.65
CA ARG A 486 -16.95 12.75 -2.06
C ARG A 486 -17.77 13.85 -2.75
N GLN A 487 -17.46 15.09 -2.45
CA GLN A 487 -18.10 16.27 -3.03
C GLN A 487 -17.35 16.65 -4.32
N ARG A 488 -17.33 15.71 -5.26
CA ARG A 488 -16.62 15.80 -6.55
C ARG A 488 -17.56 15.48 -7.70
N TYR A 489 -17.18 15.94 -8.89
CA TYR A 489 -17.79 15.51 -10.14
C TYR A 489 -17.13 14.23 -10.67
N TRP A 490 -15.80 14.20 -10.74
CA TRP A 490 -15.05 13.11 -11.36
C TRP A 490 -14.88 11.92 -10.42
N GLY A 491 -15.90 11.11 -10.36
CA GLY A 491 -16.01 9.90 -9.56
C GLY A 491 -17.26 9.13 -9.94
N GLU A 492 -17.38 7.89 -9.48
CA GLU A 492 -18.57 7.06 -9.74
C GLU A 492 -19.81 7.72 -9.10
N PRO A 493 -20.87 7.97 -9.87
CA PRO A 493 -22.11 8.47 -9.27
C PRO A 493 -22.79 7.40 -8.45
N PHE A 494 -23.42 7.82 -7.33
CA PHE A 494 -24.25 6.90 -6.55
C PHE A 494 -25.57 6.61 -7.28
N PRO A 495 -25.98 5.36 -7.39
CA PRO A 495 -27.26 5.00 -8.01
C PRO A 495 -28.43 5.21 -7.03
N VAL A 496 -28.57 6.44 -6.52
CA VAL A 496 -29.44 6.80 -5.41
C VAL A 496 -30.29 8.03 -5.76
N TYR A 497 -31.58 7.93 -5.53
CA TYR A 497 -32.48 9.07 -5.49
C TYR A 497 -33.13 9.18 -4.11
N TYR A 498 -33.71 10.34 -3.79
CA TYR A 498 -34.30 10.61 -2.48
C TYR A 498 -35.82 10.77 -2.58
N LYS A 499 -36.53 9.95 -1.81
CA LYS A 499 -37.98 10.02 -1.63
C LYS A 499 -38.26 10.29 -0.16
N ASP A 500 -38.99 11.36 0.14
CA ASP A 500 -39.28 11.79 1.51
C ASP A 500 -38.04 11.92 2.39
N GLY A 501 -36.95 12.37 1.78
CA GLY A 501 -35.66 12.49 2.45
C GLY A 501 -34.89 11.20 2.67
N MET A 502 -35.43 10.05 2.29
CA MET A 502 -34.80 8.74 2.43
C MET A 502 -34.20 8.25 1.12
N PRO A 503 -32.97 7.69 1.15
CA PRO A 503 -32.35 7.16 -0.05
C PRO A 503 -33.06 5.93 -0.58
N GLN A 504 -33.21 5.89 -1.89
CA GLN A 504 -33.78 4.77 -2.64
C GLN A 504 -32.77 4.38 -3.73
N MET A 505 -32.64 3.07 -3.96
CA MET A 505 -31.76 2.58 -5.04
C MET A 505 -32.45 2.67 -6.39
N VAL A 506 -31.72 3.17 -7.39
CA VAL A 506 -32.13 3.07 -8.79
C VAL A 506 -32.22 1.58 -9.15
N PRO A 507 -33.25 1.14 -9.91
CA PRO A 507 -33.36 -0.29 -10.27
C PRO A 507 -32.09 -0.84 -10.94
N GLU A 508 -31.71 -2.07 -10.63
CA GLU A 508 -30.49 -2.71 -11.17
C GLU A 508 -30.46 -2.71 -12.70
N GLU A 509 -31.61 -2.94 -13.33
CA GLU A 509 -31.75 -2.94 -14.79
C GLU A 509 -31.46 -1.58 -15.45
N CYS A 510 -31.45 -0.51 -14.66
CA CYS A 510 -31.14 0.85 -15.14
C CYS A 510 -29.67 1.23 -14.99
N LEU A 511 -28.83 0.38 -14.39
CA LEU A 511 -27.40 0.62 -14.27
C LEU A 511 -26.70 0.42 -15.64
N PRO A 512 -25.63 1.17 -15.93
CA PRO A 512 -25.04 2.20 -15.09
C PRO A 512 -25.79 3.53 -15.14
N LEU A 513 -25.81 4.22 -13.99
CA LEU A 513 -26.21 5.62 -13.92
C LEU A 513 -24.97 6.46 -14.27
N GLU A 514 -25.00 7.12 -15.43
CA GLU A 514 -23.83 7.84 -15.96
C GLU A 514 -23.75 9.28 -15.43
N LEU A 515 -22.52 9.81 -15.34
CA LEU A 515 -22.29 11.21 -14.99
C LEU A 515 -22.94 12.15 -16.00
N PRO A 516 -23.65 13.19 -15.56
CA PRO A 516 -24.19 14.20 -16.46
C PRO A 516 -23.12 15.19 -16.90
N GLU A 517 -23.39 15.94 -17.96
CA GLU A 517 -22.59 17.09 -18.33
C GLU A 517 -22.89 18.27 -17.40
N ILE A 518 -21.85 19.01 -17.03
CA ILE A 518 -21.93 20.24 -16.24
C ILE A 518 -21.05 21.34 -16.83
N GLU A 519 -21.39 22.61 -16.56
CA GLU A 519 -20.67 23.75 -17.12
C GLU A 519 -19.33 24.02 -16.42
N THR A 520 -19.26 23.76 -15.12
CA THR A 520 -18.05 23.95 -14.31
C THR A 520 -17.99 22.90 -13.20
N TYR A 521 -16.79 22.56 -12.78
CA TYR A 521 -16.52 21.49 -11.80
C TYR A 521 -16.34 22.00 -10.36
N LYS A 522 -16.65 23.27 -10.14
CA LYS A 522 -16.65 23.87 -8.80
C LYS A 522 -17.96 23.59 -8.07
N PRO A 523 -17.96 23.56 -6.72
CA PRO A 523 -19.18 23.55 -5.94
C PRO A 523 -20.14 24.70 -6.34
N THR A 524 -21.43 24.52 -6.08
CA THR A 524 -22.43 25.56 -6.32
C THR A 524 -22.24 26.75 -5.36
N GLU A 525 -22.84 27.86 -5.66
CA GLU A 525 -22.81 29.05 -4.81
C GLU A 525 -23.43 28.82 -3.44
N THR A 526 -24.34 27.84 -3.31
CA THR A 526 -24.97 27.43 -2.06
C THR A 526 -24.18 26.33 -1.31
N GLY A 527 -23.01 25.91 -1.82
CA GLY A 527 -22.15 24.93 -1.20
C GLY A 527 -22.48 23.49 -1.52
N GLU A 528 -23.39 23.22 -2.46
CA GLU A 528 -23.65 21.87 -2.95
C GLU A 528 -22.46 21.34 -3.78
N PRO A 529 -22.28 20.02 -3.83
CA PRO A 529 -21.28 19.40 -4.72
C PRO A 529 -21.47 19.81 -6.20
N PRO A 530 -20.44 19.67 -7.04
CA PRO A 530 -20.52 20.05 -8.46
C PRO A 530 -21.70 19.45 -9.24
N LEU A 531 -22.17 18.25 -8.90
CA LEU A 531 -23.35 17.66 -9.51
C LEU A 531 -24.63 18.47 -9.29
N GLY A 532 -24.68 19.34 -8.28
CA GLY A 532 -25.77 20.29 -8.09
C GLY A 532 -25.95 21.29 -9.24
N ARG A 533 -24.93 21.46 -10.10
CA ARG A 533 -24.99 22.32 -11.31
C ARG A 533 -25.59 21.62 -12.50
N ALA A 534 -25.77 20.29 -12.45
CA ALA A 534 -26.33 19.53 -13.55
C ALA A 534 -27.79 19.86 -13.77
N LYS A 535 -28.16 20.13 -15.01
CA LYS A 535 -29.55 20.38 -15.40
C LYS A 535 -30.35 19.09 -15.47
N LYS A 536 -29.82 18.07 -16.09
CA LYS A 536 -30.45 16.75 -16.25
C LYS A 536 -29.91 15.79 -15.18
N TRP A 537 -30.41 15.98 -13.96
CA TRP A 537 -30.00 15.17 -12.82
C TRP A 537 -31.13 14.96 -11.81
N ALA A 538 -32.19 14.31 -12.27
CA ALA A 538 -33.32 13.84 -11.49
C ALA A 538 -33.78 12.48 -12.00
N TRP A 539 -34.43 11.69 -11.15
CA TRP A 539 -34.87 10.33 -11.47
C TRP A 539 -36.38 10.29 -11.63
N ASP A 540 -36.85 9.91 -12.82
CA ASP A 540 -38.25 9.58 -13.07
C ASP A 540 -38.46 8.11 -12.76
N ALA A 541 -39.17 7.81 -11.64
CA ALA A 541 -39.36 6.45 -11.16
C ALA A 541 -40.37 5.65 -12.01
N GLU A 542 -41.27 6.30 -12.72
CA GLU A 542 -42.23 5.62 -13.63
C GLU A 542 -41.59 5.28 -14.98
N LYS A 543 -40.87 6.26 -15.58
CA LYS A 543 -40.17 6.06 -16.85
C LYS A 543 -38.84 5.34 -16.71
N LYS A 544 -38.32 5.25 -15.49
CA LYS A 544 -37.03 4.65 -15.16
C LYS A 544 -35.87 5.28 -15.96
N GLU A 545 -35.81 6.61 -15.95
CA GLU A 545 -34.78 7.39 -16.67
C GLU A 545 -34.38 8.64 -15.93
N VAL A 546 -33.21 9.17 -16.26
CA VAL A 546 -32.73 10.47 -15.79
C VAL A 546 -33.40 11.57 -16.59
N VAL A 547 -33.99 12.55 -15.90
CA VAL A 547 -34.74 13.66 -16.48
C VAL A 547 -34.20 15.00 -15.95
N ASP A 548 -34.72 16.11 -16.52
CA ASP A 548 -34.37 17.45 -16.06
C ASP A 548 -34.80 17.67 -14.60
N LYS A 549 -33.93 18.28 -13.79
CA LYS A 549 -34.21 18.51 -12.36
C LYS A 549 -35.39 19.46 -12.11
N SER A 550 -35.78 20.29 -13.11
CA SER A 550 -36.96 21.13 -13.02
C SER A 550 -38.26 20.36 -12.92
N LEU A 551 -38.26 19.07 -13.30
CA LEU A 551 -39.40 18.17 -13.24
C LEU A 551 -39.60 17.51 -11.87
N VAL A 552 -38.70 17.76 -10.91
CA VAL A 552 -38.83 17.19 -9.54
C VAL A 552 -40.13 17.62 -8.89
N ASP A 553 -40.97 16.67 -8.60
CA ASP A 553 -42.27 16.86 -7.92
C ASP A 553 -42.37 16.08 -6.60
N ASN A 554 -41.31 15.31 -6.25
CA ASN A 554 -41.26 14.43 -5.07
C ASN A 554 -42.41 13.39 -4.99
N LYS A 555 -43.01 13.07 -6.12
CA LYS A 555 -44.08 12.05 -6.28
C LYS A 555 -43.70 10.98 -7.29
N THR A 556 -43.27 11.41 -8.49
CA THR A 556 -42.82 10.54 -9.59
C THR A 556 -41.41 10.84 -10.01
N VAL A 557 -40.98 12.10 -9.86
CA VAL A 557 -39.64 12.56 -10.17
C VAL A 557 -38.95 13.04 -8.90
N PHE A 558 -37.76 12.47 -8.63
CA PHE A 558 -37.05 12.65 -7.39
C PHE A 558 -35.62 13.18 -7.64
N PRO A 559 -35.02 13.91 -6.67
CA PRO A 559 -33.65 14.35 -6.80
C PRO A 559 -32.66 13.17 -6.66
N LEU A 560 -31.63 13.19 -7.50
CA LEU A 560 -30.52 12.23 -7.43
C LEU A 560 -29.44 12.69 -6.44
N GLU A 561 -28.67 11.76 -5.93
CA GLU A 561 -27.52 12.02 -5.07
C GLU A 561 -26.50 12.93 -5.76
N LEU A 562 -26.01 13.94 -5.05
CA LEU A 562 -25.04 14.90 -5.58
C LEU A 562 -23.58 14.53 -5.30
N ASN A 563 -23.32 13.65 -4.34
CA ASN A 563 -21.98 13.15 -4.04
C ASN A 563 -21.57 12.06 -5.04
N THR A 564 -20.27 11.83 -5.15
CA THR A 564 -19.71 10.69 -5.89
C THR A 564 -18.93 9.79 -4.94
N MET A 565 -18.62 8.58 -5.40
CA MET A 565 -17.83 7.62 -4.64
C MET A 565 -16.36 8.04 -4.62
N PRO A 566 -15.58 7.61 -3.61
CA PRO A 566 -14.14 7.84 -3.58
C PRO A 566 -13.41 7.00 -4.63
N GLY A 567 -12.16 7.39 -4.97
CA GLY A 567 -11.36 6.67 -5.94
C GLY A 567 -11.17 5.19 -5.63
N PHE A 568 -11.10 4.82 -4.35
CA PHE A 568 -10.95 3.42 -3.96
C PHE A 568 -12.17 2.54 -4.25
N ALA A 569 -13.31 3.11 -4.58
CA ALA A 569 -14.50 2.32 -4.95
C ALA A 569 -14.24 1.46 -6.19
N GLY A 570 -13.69 2.06 -7.24
CA GLY A 570 -13.36 1.36 -8.47
C GLY A 570 -12.20 0.38 -8.35
N SER A 571 -11.23 0.70 -7.51
CA SER A 571 -10.03 -0.13 -7.35
C SER A 571 -10.20 -1.31 -6.38
N SER A 572 -11.30 -1.39 -5.64
CA SER A 572 -11.47 -2.44 -4.62
C SER A 572 -11.75 -3.83 -5.18
N ALA A 573 -12.40 -3.95 -6.34
CA ALA A 573 -12.76 -5.23 -6.94
C ALA A 573 -12.31 -5.41 -8.39
N TYR A 574 -11.37 -4.58 -8.86
CA TYR A 574 -10.94 -4.60 -10.27
C TYR A 574 -10.33 -5.94 -10.69
N TYR A 575 -9.66 -6.63 -9.79
CA TYR A 575 -9.08 -7.96 -10.04
C TYR A 575 -10.13 -9.01 -10.44
N LEU A 576 -11.36 -8.90 -9.92
CA LEU A 576 -12.49 -9.76 -10.34
C LEU A 576 -12.95 -9.41 -11.75
N ARG A 577 -13.06 -8.14 -12.06
CA ARG A 577 -13.48 -7.68 -13.38
C ARG A 577 -12.52 -8.08 -14.48
N TYR A 578 -11.22 -8.11 -14.21
CA TYR A 578 -10.22 -8.60 -15.14
C TYR A 578 -10.41 -10.07 -15.52
N MET A 579 -11.01 -10.88 -14.65
CA MET A 579 -11.28 -12.28 -14.94
C MET A 579 -12.34 -12.43 -16.05
N ASP A 580 -13.24 -11.45 -16.17
CA ASP A 580 -14.38 -11.51 -17.10
C ASP A 580 -14.84 -10.10 -17.52
N PRO A 581 -13.98 -9.31 -18.17
CA PRO A 581 -14.21 -7.88 -18.35
C PRO A 581 -15.30 -7.52 -19.36
N HIS A 582 -15.68 -8.47 -20.20
CA HIS A 582 -16.70 -8.30 -21.26
C HIS A 582 -18.07 -8.86 -20.86
N ASN A 583 -18.23 -9.34 -19.66
CA ASN A 583 -19.50 -9.86 -19.17
C ASN A 583 -20.46 -8.71 -18.84
N ASP A 584 -21.56 -8.60 -19.58
CA ASP A 584 -22.57 -7.58 -19.38
C ASP A 584 -23.65 -7.97 -18.34
N GLU A 585 -23.70 -9.23 -17.92
CA GLU A 585 -24.71 -9.77 -17.02
C GLU A 585 -24.27 -9.87 -15.56
N ALA A 586 -22.95 -9.96 -15.32
CA ALA A 586 -22.39 -10.10 -13.99
C ALA A 586 -21.02 -9.40 -13.91
N LEU A 587 -20.61 -9.02 -12.70
CA LEU A 587 -19.26 -8.51 -12.41
C LEU A 587 -18.19 -9.51 -12.89
N VAL A 588 -18.42 -10.78 -12.58
CA VAL A 588 -17.62 -11.92 -13.00
C VAL A 588 -18.55 -13.15 -13.11
N GLY A 589 -18.43 -13.87 -14.22
CA GLY A 589 -19.17 -15.12 -14.43
C GLY A 589 -18.62 -16.22 -13.51
N LYS A 590 -19.48 -17.14 -13.12
CA LYS A 590 -19.14 -18.25 -12.22
C LYS A 590 -17.97 -19.08 -12.75
N LYS A 591 -17.95 -19.38 -14.03
CA LYS A 591 -16.89 -20.17 -14.67
C LYS A 591 -15.53 -19.48 -14.60
N ALA A 592 -15.48 -18.19 -14.90
CA ALA A 592 -14.25 -17.39 -14.83
C ALA A 592 -13.75 -17.27 -13.38
N ASP A 593 -14.64 -17.00 -12.43
CA ASP A 593 -14.30 -16.93 -11.01
C ASP A 593 -13.76 -18.26 -10.47
N GLU A 594 -14.40 -19.36 -10.77
CA GLU A 594 -13.96 -20.69 -10.31
C GLU A 594 -12.63 -21.13 -10.95
N TYR A 595 -12.33 -20.68 -12.16
CA TYR A 595 -11.05 -20.98 -12.83
C TYR A 595 -9.92 -20.12 -12.29
N TRP A 596 -10.07 -18.79 -12.32
CA TRP A 596 -9.02 -17.85 -11.90
C TRP A 596 -8.92 -17.69 -10.39
N GLN A 597 -10.02 -17.88 -9.67
CA GLN A 597 -10.15 -17.86 -8.21
C GLN A 597 -9.77 -16.51 -7.58
N ASN A 598 -8.50 -16.33 -7.29
CA ASN A 598 -7.94 -15.08 -6.78
C ASN A 598 -6.57 -14.81 -7.40
N VAL A 599 -6.00 -13.67 -7.08
CA VAL A 599 -4.67 -13.28 -7.55
C VAL A 599 -3.61 -14.11 -6.82
N ASP A 600 -2.80 -14.85 -7.58
CA ASP A 600 -1.70 -15.66 -7.02
C ASP A 600 -0.51 -14.80 -6.61
N LEU A 601 -0.16 -13.80 -7.42
CA LEU A 601 0.90 -12.83 -7.15
C LEU A 601 0.41 -11.40 -7.38
N TYR A 602 0.44 -10.59 -6.35
CA TYR A 602 0.10 -9.18 -6.39
C TYR A 602 1.33 -8.33 -6.13
N VAL A 603 1.62 -7.38 -7.02
CA VAL A 603 2.80 -6.51 -6.92
C VAL A 603 2.36 -5.05 -6.85
N GLY A 604 2.83 -4.34 -5.84
CA GLY A 604 2.49 -2.94 -5.65
C GLY A 604 3.15 -2.31 -4.43
N GLY A 605 2.96 -1.01 -4.25
CA GLY A 605 3.58 -0.25 -3.17
C GLY A 605 3.07 -0.60 -1.76
N CYS A 606 3.97 -0.55 -0.79
CA CYS A 606 3.62 -0.80 0.62
C CYS A 606 2.76 0.31 1.25
N GLU A 607 2.70 1.49 0.63
CA GLU A 607 1.86 2.61 1.05
C GLU A 607 0.36 2.32 1.04
N HIS A 608 -0.04 1.27 0.34
CA HIS A 608 -1.44 0.84 0.23
C HIS A 608 -1.89 -0.13 1.33
N ALA A 609 -1.03 -0.43 2.30
CA ALA A 609 -1.30 -1.43 3.35
C ALA A 609 -2.56 -1.16 4.17
N THR A 610 -2.83 0.10 4.53
CA THR A 610 -3.98 0.51 5.35
C THR A 610 -5.13 1.12 4.55
N GLY A 611 -4.94 1.34 3.25
CA GLY A 611 -5.95 1.86 2.33
C GLY A 611 -6.48 0.77 1.39
N HIS A 612 -5.99 0.78 0.15
CA HIS A 612 -6.43 -0.11 -0.92
C HIS A 612 -6.51 -1.59 -0.51
N LEU A 613 -5.50 -2.11 0.18
CA LEU A 613 -5.46 -3.54 0.55
C LEU A 613 -6.55 -3.89 1.57
N ILE A 614 -6.85 -3.03 2.53
CA ILE A 614 -7.95 -3.21 3.46
C ILE A 614 -9.30 -3.17 2.72
N TYR A 615 -9.50 -2.17 1.86
CA TYR A 615 -10.77 -2.02 1.13
C TYR A 615 -11.01 -3.18 0.15
N SER A 616 -9.98 -3.65 -0.55
CA SER A 616 -10.10 -4.81 -1.44
C SER A 616 -10.43 -6.08 -0.67
N ARG A 617 -9.81 -6.31 0.48
CA ARG A 617 -10.10 -7.46 1.33
C ARG A 617 -11.51 -7.42 1.89
N PHE A 618 -11.96 -6.25 2.36
CA PHE A 618 -13.34 -6.04 2.79
C PHE A 618 -14.34 -6.31 1.65
N TRP A 619 -14.12 -5.69 0.50
CA TRP A 619 -14.99 -5.82 -0.67
C TRP A 619 -15.10 -7.27 -1.14
N ASN A 620 -13.97 -7.96 -1.19
CA ASN A 620 -13.94 -9.38 -1.58
C ASN A 620 -14.68 -10.28 -0.59
N LYS A 621 -14.54 -10.04 0.71
CA LYS A 621 -15.27 -10.80 1.73
C LYS A 621 -16.78 -10.59 1.62
N PHE A 622 -17.19 -9.37 1.35
CA PHE A 622 -18.59 -9.07 1.08
C PHE A 622 -19.09 -9.83 -0.17
N LEU A 623 -18.35 -9.79 -1.26
CA LEU A 623 -18.72 -10.52 -2.48
C LEU A 623 -18.66 -12.04 -2.29
N PHE A 624 -17.77 -12.53 -1.46
CA PHE A 624 -17.75 -13.93 -1.02
C PHE A 624 -19.05 -14.30 -0.29
N ASP A 625 -19.50 -13.46 0.61
CA ASP A 625 -20.77 -13.67 1.34
C ASP A 625 -21.99 -13.71 0.40
N LEU A 626 -21.94 -12.97 -0.70
CA LEU A 626 -22.96 -12.98 -1.75
C LEU A 626 -22.87 -14.20 -2.69
N GLY A 627 -21.80 -14.98 -2.61
CA GLY A 627 -21.53 -16.09 -3.54
C GLY A 627 -20.97 -15.67 -4.89
N VAL A 628 -20.50 -14.44 -5.04
CA VAL A 628 -19.92 -13.90 -6.28
C VAL A 628 -18.45 -14.27 -6.43
N SER A 629 -17.68 -14.16 -5.35
CA SER A 629 -16.29 -14.61 -5.29
C SER A 629 -16.18 -15.96 -4.60
N CYS A 630 -15.44 -16.90 -5.16
CA CYS A 630 -15.23 -18.23 -4.56
C CYS A 630 -14.13 -18.24 -3.48
N LYS A 631 -13.38 -17.15 -3.33
CA LYS A 631 -12.30 -17.01 -2.35
C LYS A 631 -12.56 -15.87 -1.38
N GLU A 632 -12.21 -16.06 -0.11
CA GLU A 632 -12.32 -15.00 0.90
C GLU A 632 -11.27 -13.91 0.78
N GLU A 633 -10.06 -14.27 0.30
CA GLU A 633 -8.96 -13.33 0.13
C GLU A 633 -8.71 -13.04 -1.36
N PRO A 634 -8.55 -11.76 -1.73
CA PRO A 634 -8.33 -11.38 -3.13
C PRO A 634 -6.91 -11.67 -3.63
N PHE A 635 -5.91 -11.58 -2.74
CA PHE A 635 -4.50 -11.63 -3.10
C PHE A 635 -3.75 -12.63 -2.22
N GLN A 636 -3.23 -13.68 -2.83
CA GLN A 636 -2.57 -14.76 -2.07
C GLN A 636 -1.17 -14.35 -1.62
N LYS A 637 -0.30 -13.97 -2.56
CA LYS A 637 1.06 -13.49 -2.29
C LYS A 637 1.19 -12.03 -2.68
N LEU A 638 1.74 -11.23 -1.78
CA LEU A 638 2.02 -9.81 -2.01
C LEU A 638 3.53 -9.58 -2.04
N VAL A 639 4.00 -8.88 -3.05
CA VAL A 639 5.37 -8.39 -3.15
C VAL A 639 5.34 -6.87 -3.27
N ASN A 640 6.00 -6.20 -2.33
CA ASN A 640 6.13 -4.75 -2.35
C ASN A 640 7.49 -4.38 -2.93
N GLN A 641 7.49 -3.71 -4.09
CA GLN A 641 8.72 -3.18 -4.66
C GLN A 641 9.17 -1.95 -3.87
N GLY A 642 10.49 -1.77 -3.78
CA GLY A 642 11.11 -0.55 -3.28
C GLY A 642 10.94 0.60 -4.28
N MET A 643 11.35 1.80 -3.87
CA MET A 643 11.32 2.96 -4.75
C MET A 643 12.65 3.13 -5.48
N ILE A 644 12.60 3.52 -6.75
CA ILE A 644 13.74 4.09 -7.44
C ILE A 644 13.80 5.56 -7.07
N GLN A 645 14.91 5.96 -6.44
CA GLN A 645 15.13 7.32 -6.00
C GLN A 645 15.81 8.14 -7.10
N GLY A 646 15.54 9.43 -7.14
CA GLY A 646 16.20 10.37 -8.03
C GLY A 646 17.45 10.99 -7.40
N ARG A 647 18.40 11.35 -8.23
CA ARG A 647 19.52 12.17 -7.83
C ARG A 647 19.21 13.63 -8.19
N SER A 648 18.77 14.40 -7.19
CA SER A 648 18.46 15.82 -7.36
C SER A 648 19.74 16.64 -7.46
N ASN A 649 19.70 17.71 -8.23
CA ASN A 649 20.73 18.72 -8.24
C ASN A 649 20.23 20.05 -7.68
N PHE A 650 21.15 20.82 -7.09
CA PHE A 650 20.84 22.09 -6.45
C PHE A 650 21.73 23.22 -6.99
N VAL A 651 21.11 24.38 -7.15
CA VAL A 651 21.82 25.64 -7.27
C VAL A 651 21.63 26.44 -6.00
N TYR A 652 22.55 27.33 -5.67
CA TYR A 652 22.56 28.05 -4.40
C TYR A 652 22.36 29.53 -4.66
N ARG A 653 21.14 30.02 -4.35
CA ARG A 653 20.80 31.41 -4.45
C ARG A 653 21.32 32.18 -3.25
N ILE A 654 22.05 33.26 -3.48
CA ILE A 654 22.48 34.18 -2.42
C ILE A 654 21.26 34.95 -1.93
N ASN A 655 20.99 34.91 -0.62
CA ASN A 655 19.89 35.61 0.00
C ASN A 655 20.14 37.14 -0.05
N SER A 656 19.14 37.91 -0.47
CA SER A 656 19.18 39.37 -0.56
C SER A 656 17.84 39.95 -0.17
N ASP A 657 17.85 41.08 0.55
CA ASP A 657 16.65 41.83 0.89
C ASP A 657 16.13 42.68 -0.31
N ASP A 658 16.93 42.82 -1.34
CA ASP A 658 16.60 43.60 -2.54
C ASP A 658 16.03 42.65 -3.63
N HIS A 659 14.70 42.63 -3.68
CA HIS A 659 13.96 41.80 -4.63
C HIS A 659 13.97 42.31 -6.07
N ASP A 660 14.43 43.55 -6.31
CA ASP A 660 14.50 44.16 -7.65
C ASP A 660 15.80 43.83 -8.38
N LYS A 661 16.78 43.23 -7.67
CA LYS A 661 18.05 42.81 -8.27
C LYS A 661 17.94 41.42 -8.91
N ALA A 662 18.75 41.23 -9.98
CA ALA A 662 18.91 39.92 -10.58
C ALA A 662 19.38 38.88 -9.55
N PRO A 663 18.82 37.68 -9.57
CA PRO A 663 19.26 36.62 -8.64
C PRO A 663 20.72 36.22 -8.93
N VAL A 664 21.47 36.01 -7.85
CA VAL A 664 22.86 35.58 -7.93
C VAL A 664 22.99 34.17 -7.36
N PHE A 665 23.62 33.29 -8.10
CA PHE A 665 23.84 31.89 -7.71
C PHE A 665 25.34 31.63 -7.55
N VAL A 666 25.72 31.00 -6.46
CA VAL A 666 27.12 30.65 -6.15
C VAL A 666 27.33 29.13 -6.29
N SER A 667 28.45 28.76 -6.90
CA SER A 667 28.84 27.37 -7.10
C SER A 667 29.07 26.64 -5.77
N LEU A 668 28.86 25.33 -5.74
CA LEU A 668 28.84 24.47 -4.57
C LEU A 668 29.97 24.73 -3.55
N ASN A 669 31.21 24.73 -4.03
CA ASN A 669 32.37 24.81 -3.12
C ASN A 669 32.64 26.23 -2.60
N LEU A 670 32.00 27.23 -3.18
CA LEU A 670 32.14 28.63 -2.75
C LEU A 670 30.96 29.09 -1.87
N LYS A 671 29.94 28.27 -1.69
CA LYS A 671 28.70 28.62 -0.94
C LYS A 671 28.96 28.94 0.54
N LYS A 672 30.01 28.40 1.14
CA LYS A 672 30.33 28.60 2.57
C LYS A 672 30.63 30.08 2.93
N ASP A 673 30.96 30.87 1.95
CA ASP A 673 31.28 32.29 2.12
C ASP A 673 30.05 33.21 1.97
N TYR A 674 28.90 32.65 1.74
CA TYR A 674 27.62 33.35 1.47
C TYR A 674 26.47 32.77 2.27
N ASP A 675 25.48 33.59 2.56
CA ASP A 675 24.18 33.13 3.05
C ASP A 675 23.33 32.71 1.83
N VAL A 676 23.06 31.43 1.71
CA VAL A 676 22.42 30.86 0.52
C VAL A 676 21.19 30.01 0.83
N THR A 677 20.26 29.98 -0.13
CA THR A 677 19.14 29.06 -0.15
C THR A 677 19.33 28.04 -1.28
N PRO A 678 19.36 26.73 -1.00
CA PRO A 678 19.42 25.70 -2.02
C PRO A 678 18.10 25.66 -2.79
N ILE A 679 18.18 25.59 -4.11
CA ILE A 679 17.02 25.50 -5.00
C ILE A 679 17.24 24.29 -5.91
N HIS A 680 16.23 23.42 -6.02
CA HIS A 680 16.24 22.33 -6.96
C HIS A 680 16.32 22.84 -8.39
N VAL A 681 17.16 22.22 -9.19
CA VAL A 681 17.30 22.51 -10.62
C VAL A 681 17.02 21.26 -11.44
N ASP A 682 16.43 21.46 -12.63
CA ASP A 682 16.13 20.35 -13.53
C ASP A 682 17.41 19.60 -13.89
N VAL A 683 17.43 18.31 -13.58
CA VAL A 683 18.59 17.44 -13.82
C VAL A 683 18.95 17.30 -15.29
N ASN A 684 18.01 17.62 -16.21
CA ASN A 684 18.25 17.58 -17.66
C ASN A 684 19.13 18.73 -18.17
N ILE A 685 19.32 19.78 -17.38
CA ILE A 685 20.22 20.90 -17.69
C ILE A 685 21.51 20.87 -16.88
N VAL A 686 21.80 19.72 -16.27
CA VAL A 686 23.03 19.47 -15.49
C VAL A 686 23.70 18.22 -16.06
N SER A 687 25.00 18.31 -16.31
CA SER A 687 25.82 17.20 -16.77
C SER A 687 27.04 17.03 -15.88
N ASN A 688 27.20 15.87 -15.26
CA ASN A 688 28.27 15.58 -14.29
C ASN A 688 28.40 16.69 -13.22
N ASP A 689 27.27 17.11 -12.67
CA ASP A 689 27.12 18.19 -11.67
C ASP A 689 27.52 19.59 -12.18
N VAL A 690 27.78 19.76 -13.45
CA VAL A 690 28.04 21.06 -14.07
C VAL A 690 26.76 21.60 -14.73
N LEU A 691 26.34 22.80 -14.31
CA LEU A 691 25.16 23.45 -14.81
C LEU A 691 25.37 24.01 -16.24
N ASP A 692 24.42 23.77 -17.11
CA ASP A 692 24.29 24.52 -18.36
C ASP A 692 23.62 25.88 -18.05
N ILE A 693 24.42 26.92 -17.94
CA ILE A 693 23.99 28.26 -17.51
C ILE A 693 22.98 28.87 -18.47
N GLU A 694 23.17 28.71 -19.79
CA GLU A 694 22.25 29.26 -20.78
C GLU A 694 20.88 28.54 -20.72
N ALA A 695 20.89 27.23 -20.59
CA ALA A 695 19.68 26.45 -20.39
C ALA A 695 18.97 26.82 -19.07
N PHE A 696 19.72 27.08 -18.00
CA PHE A 696 19.14 27.52 -16.73
C PHE A 696 18.44 28.90 -16.84
N LYS A 697 19.07 29.85 -17.51
CA LYS A 697 18.49 31.17 -17.76
C LYS A 697 17.18 31.08 -18.58
N ALA A 698 17.13 30.15 -19.53
CA ALA A 698 15.96 29.90 -20.36
C ALA A 698 14.88 29.06 -19.68
N TRP A 699 15.24 28.33 -18.60
CA TRP A 699 14.34 27.41 -17.90
C TRP A 699 13.17 28.10 -17.22
N ARG A 700 13.42 29.29 -16.62
CA ARG A 700 12.38 30.09 -15.97
C ARG A 700 12.57 31.58 -16.24
N PRO A 701 11.48 32.34 -16.44
CA PRO A 701 11.56 33.77 -16.67
C PRO A 701 12.32 34.54 -15.61
N GLU A 702 12.19 34.17 -14.34
CA GLU A 702 12.85 34.81 -13.20
C GLU A 702 14.37 34.66 -13.19
N TYR A 703 14.91 33.72 -13.97
CA TYR A 703 16.36 33.45 -14.05
C TYR A 703 17.01 34.00 -15.31
N GLN A 704 16.26 34.70 -16.18
CA GLN A 704 16.75 35.21 -17.46
C GLN A 704 17.98 36.09 -17.30
N ASN A 705 18.03 36.91 -16.25
CA ASN A 705 19.12 37.82 -15.95
C ASN A 705 19.99 37.35 -14.77
N ALA A 706 19.94 36.08 -14.41
CA ALA A 706 20.69 35.55 -13.29
C ALA A 706 22.22 35.71 -13.49
N GLU A 707 22.89 36.00 -12.40
CA GLU A 707 24.34 36.10 -12.33
C GLU A 707 24.91 34.88 -11.58
N PHE A 708 26.17 34.48 -11.91
CA PHE A 708 26.75 33.28 -11.38
C PHE A 708 28.18 33.55 -10.86
N ILE A 709 28.44 33.01 -9.66
CA ILE A 709 29.80 32.96 -9.10
C ILE A 709 30.34 31.56 -9.37
N LEU A 710 31.35 31.49 -10.27
CA LEU A 710 31.83 30.26 -10.86
C LEU A 710 33.08 29.72 -10.17
N GLU A 711 33.33 28.43 -10.33
CA GLU A 711 34.58 27.75 -9.97
C GLU A 711 35.26 27.31 -11.26
N ASP A 712 36.48 27.81 -11.49
CA ASP A 712 37.25 27.50 -12.68
C ASP A 712 36.45 27.61 -14.00
N GLY A 713 35.61 28.64 -14.06
CA GLY A 713 34.75 28.93 -15.23
C GLY A 713 33.50 28.05 -15.35
N LYS A 714 33.20 27.23 -14.34
CA LYS A 714 32.05 26.32 -14.31
C LYS A 714 31.22 26.57 -13.07
N TYR A 715 29.91 26.32 -13.20
CA TYR A 715 29.00 26.26 -12.05
C TYR A 715 28.78 24.81 -11.65
N ILE A 716 29.20 24.46 -10.43
CA ILE A 716 29.07 23.13 -9.88
C ILE A 716 27.85 23.08 -8.98
N CYS A 717 26.91 22.18 -9.29
CA CYS A 717 25.71 21.96 -8.52
C CYS A 717 25.94 21.03 -7.33
N GLY A 718 25.19 21.23 -6.26
CA GLY A 718 25.05 20.23 -5.20
C GLY A 718 24.16 19.08 -5.66
N TRP A 719 24.12 18.01 -4.88
CA TRP A 719 23.28 16.86 -5.16
C TRP A 719 22.83 16.15 -3.89
N ALA A 720 21.69 15.46 -3.99
CA ALA A 720 21.16 14.60 -2.94
C ALA A 720 20.30 13.49 -3.55
N ILE A 721 20.28 12.34 -2.87
CA ILE A 721 19.38 11.27 -3.24
C ILE A 721 18.04 11.50 -2.56
N GLU A 722 16.98 11.64 -3.35
CA GLU A 722 15.63 11.96 -2.90
C GLU A 722 14.60 11.11 -3.65
N LYS A 723 13.35 11.18 -3.21
CA LYS A 723 12.23 10.60 -3.97
C LYS A 723 12.22 11.17 -5.38
N MET A 724 12.07 10.31 -6.39
CA MET A 724 11.92 10.76 -7.78
C MET A 724 10.52 11.37 -7.96
N SER A 725 10.46 12.67 -8.23
CA SER A 725 9.20 13.39 -8.45
C SER A 725 9.40 14.65 -9.28
N LYS A 726 8.32 15.13 -9.89
CA LYS A 726 8.34 16.39 -10.65
C LYS A 726 8.75 17.60 -9.82
N SER A 727 8.30 17.67 -8.58
CA SER A 727 8.60 18.79 -7.69
C SER A 727 10.06 18.88 -7.30
N MET A 728 10.78 17.77 -7.40
CA MET A 728 12.22 17.69 -7.14
C MET A 728 13.05 17.86 -8.42
N PHE A 729 12.43 17.98 -9.60
CA PHE A 729 13.09 18.12 -10.90
C PHE A 729 14.14 17.04 -11.19
N ASN A 730 13.96 15.86 -10.64
CA ASN A 730 14.89 14.73 -10.73
C ASN A 730 14.35 13.53 -11.51
N VAL A 731 13.27 13.72 -12.26
CA VAL A 731 12.62 12.66 -13.02
C VAL A 731 13.46 12.26 -14.23
N VAL A 732 13.63 10.95 -14.41
CA VAL A 732 14.20 10.35 -15.62
C VAL A 732 13.06 9.71 -16.42
N ASN A 733 12.94 10.09 -17.69
CA ASN A 733 11.90 9.60 -18.58
C ASN A 733 12.31 8.24 -19.17
N PRO A 734 11.49 7.19 -19.05
CA PRO A 734 11.81 5.89 -19.61
C PRO A 734 11.90 5.89 -21.14
N ASP A 735 11.21 6.79 -21.84
CA ASP A 735 11.28 6.90 -23.29
C ASP A 735 12.68 7.22 -23.80
N MET A 736 13.37 8.14 -23.12
CA MET A 736 14.75 8.50 -23.45
C MET A 736 15.71 7.33 -23.27
N ILE A 737 15.50 6.53 -22.25
CA ILE A 737 16.31 5.35 -21.96
C ILE A 737 16.06 4.26 -23.01
N VAL A 738 14.80 4.01 -23.33
CA VAL A 738 14.42 3.02 -24.36
C VAL A 738 14.95 3.43 -25.75
N GLU A 739 14.86 4.71 -26.09
CA GLU A 739 15.37 5.20 -27.37
C GLU A 739 16.90 5.06 -27.48
N LYS A 740 17.62 5.34 -26.42
CA LYS A 740 19.09 5.32 -26.41
C LYS A 740 19.66 3.90 -26.24
N TYR A 741 19.07 3.08 -25.38
CA TYR A 741 19.63 1.78 -24.98
C TYR A 741 18.75 0.58 -25.31
N GLY A 742 17.46 0.80 -25.56
CA GLY A 742 16.50 -0.26 -25.80
C GLY A 742 15.71 -0.68 -24.53
N ALA A 743 14.56 -1.29 -24.76
CA ALA A 743 13.67 -1.75 -23.68
C ALA A 743 14.29 -2.91 -22.89
N ASP A 744 14.92 -3.87 -23.55
CA ASP A 744 15.55 -5.01 -22.88
C ASP A 744 16.69 -4.56 -21.95
N THR A 745 17.43 -3.54 -22.35
CA THR A 745 18.47 -2.93 -21.49
C THR A 745 17.84 -2.27 -20.27
N LEU A 746 16.77 -1.50 -20.45
CA LEU A 746 16.06 -0.87 -19.32
C LEU A 746 15.54 -1.91 -18.33
N ARG A 747 14.92 -2.98 -18.84
CA ARG A 747 14.38 -4.07 -18.01
C ARG A 747 15.48 -4.74 -17.18
N LEU A 748 16.61 -5.06 -17.81
CA LEU A 748 17.76 -5.66 -17.12
C LEU A 748 18.35 -4.70 -16.07
N TYR A 749 18.49 -3.44 -16.41
CA TYR A 749 19.12 -2.47 -15.53
C TYR A 749 18.27 -2.20 -14.27
N GLU A 750 16.96 -2.06 -14.42
CA GLU A 750 16.08 -1.86 -13.27
C GLU A 750 16.13 -3.04 -12.29
N MET A 751 16.26 -4.25 -12.81
CA MET A 751 16.41 -5.45 -11.97
C MET A 751 17.84 -5.61 -11.42
N PHE A 752 18.84 -5.09 -12.11
CA PHE A 752 20.25 -5.17 -11.71
C PHE A 752 20.61 -4.20 -10.57
N LEU A 753 19.90 -3.08 -10.44
CA LEU A 753 20.16 -2.04 -9.44
C LEU A 753 20.18 -2.56 -7.99
N GLY A 754 19.46 -3.62 -7.69
CA GLY A 754 19.39 -4.21 -6.37
C GLY A 754 18.17 -5.11 -6.18
N PRO A 755 17.96 -5.63 -4.96
CA PRO A 755 16.77 -6.42 -4.64
C PRO A 755 15.48 -5.64 -4.95
N VAL A 756 14.44 -6.34 -5.44
CA VAL A 756 13.17 -5.72 -5.82
C VAL A 756 12.54 -4.92 -4.68
N GLU A 757 12.60 -5.41 -3.46
CA GLU A 757 11.99 -4.81 -2.28
C GLU A 757 12.78 -3.63 -1.70
N ALA A 758 14.04 -3.45 -2.11
CA ALA A 758 14.90 -2.39 -1.62
C ALA A 758 14.76 -1.11 -2.44
N SER A 759 14.72 0.03 -1.77
CA SER A 759 14.84 1.33 -2.43
C SER A 759 16.29 1.54 -2.89
N LYS A 760 16.46 2.15 -4.06
CA LYS A 760 17.75 2.29 -4.72
C LYS A 760 17.81 3.55 -5.58
N PRO A 761 18.96 4.25 -5.65
CA PRO A 761 19.10 5.41 -6.50
C PRO A 761 19.25 5.03 -7.96
N TRP A 762 18.66 5.83 -8.84
CA TRP A 762 18.87 5.73 -10.28
C TRP A 762 20.20 6.40 -10.67
N ASP A 763 21.02 5.67 -11.43
CA ASP A 763 22.24 6.19 -12.05
C ASP A 763 22.25 5.82 -13.52
N THR A 764 22.00 6.80 -14.38
CA THR A 764 21.96 6.60 -15.83
C THR A 764 23.31 6.11 -16.39
N ASN A 765 24.42 6.44 -15.74
CA ASN A 765 25.73 6.00 -16.19
C ASN A 765 25.96 4.48 -16.02
N GLY A 766 25.25 3.85 -15.09
CA GLY A 766 25.36 2.41 -14.84
C GLY A 766 24.72 1.53 -15.91
N ILE A 767 23.83 2.07 -16.72
CA ILE A 767 23.06 1.31 -17.70
C ILE A 767 23.91 0.72 -18.86
N ASP A 768 25.05 1.33 -19.15
CA ASP A 768 25.96 0.88 -20.21
C ASP A 768 26.45 -0.56 -19.98
N GLY A 769 26.61 -0.98 -18.75
CA GLY A 769 26.98 -2.34 -18.41
C GLY A 769 26.00 -3.39 -18.91
N CYS A 770 24.71 -3.13 -18.72
CA CYS A 770 23.63 -4.00 -19.21
C CYS A 770 23.54 -3.97 -20.74
N HIS A 771 23.73 -2.81 -21.34
CA HIS A 771 23.74 -2.70 -22.80
C HIS A 771 24.89 -3.48 -23.44
N ARG A 772 26.09 -3.38 -22.90
CA ARG A 772 27.26 -4.16 -23.34
C ARG A 772 27.05 -5.66 -23.13
N PHE A 773 26.38 -6.04 -22.03
CA PHE A 773 26.03 -7.44 -21.78
C PHE A 773 25.16 -8.00 -22.92
N LEU A 774 24.11 -7.27 -23.33
CA LEU A 774 23.25 -7.73 -24.44
C LEU A 774 24.01 -7.84 -25.78
N LYS A 775 24.97 -6.96 -26.03
CA LYS A 775 25.86 -7.09 -27.19
C LYS A 775 26.73 -8.34 -27.11
N LYS A 776 27.26 -8.68 -25.94
CA LYS A 776 28.01 -9.93 -25.72
C LYS A 776 27.11 -11.16 -25.88
N PHE A 777 25.88 -11.09 -25.36
CA PHE A 777 24.88 -12.14 -25.53
C PHE A 777 24.62 -12.40 -27.01
N TRP A 778 24.37 -11.35 -27.78
CA TRP A 778 24.17 -11.41 -29.21
C TRP A 778 25.38 -12.01 -29.93
N GLY A 779 26.61 -11.67 -29.48
CA GLY A 779 27.86 -12.20 -30.02
C GLY A 779 28.08 -13.69 -29.82
N LEU A 780 27.31 -14.37 -28.98
CA LEU A 780 27.32 -15.84 -28.89
C LEU A 780 26.62 -16.48 -30.08
N PHE A 781 25.76 -15.75 -30.80
CA PHE A 781 24.91 -16.23 -31.91
C PHE A 781 25.38 -15.73 -33.26
N TYR A 782 25.90 -14.52 -33.36
CA TYR A 782 26.37 -13.92 -34.59
C TYR A 782 27.83 -13.50 -34.48
N GLU A 783 28.60 -13.89 -35.46
CA GLU A 783 29.98 -13.45 -35.55
C GLU A 783 30.06 -11.94 -35.79
N ASN A 784 30.98 -11.26 -35.10
CA ASN A 784 31.14 -9.81 -35.18
C ASN A 784 31.36 -9.31 -36.60
N ARG A 785 30.56 -8.35 -37.06
CA ARG A 785 30.58 -7.71 -38.38
C ARG A 785 30.29 -8.62 -39.54
N THR A 786 29.78 -9.83 -39.31
CA THR A 786 29.34 -10.76 -40.35
C THR A 786 27.92 -11.20 -40.07
N ASP A 787 27.23 -11.79 -41.04
CA ASP A 787 25.92 -12.39 -40.87
C ASP A 787 26.01 -13.89 -40.55
N ASN A 788 27.21 -14.37 -40.20
CA ASN A 788 27.45 -15.77 -39.88
C ASN A 788 26.79 -16.14 -38.54
N PHE A 789 25.83 -17.08 -38.62
CA PHE A 789 25.12 -17.60 -37.43
C PHE A 789 25.93 -18.78 -36.87
N LEU A 790 26.36 -18.64 -35.61
CA LEU A 790 27.31 -19.55 -34.97
C LEU A 790 26.73 -20.86 -34.44
N PRO A 791 25.48 -20.90 -33.85
CA PRO A 791 24.94 -22.14 -33.32
C PRO A 791 24.87 -23.28 -34.33
N SER A 792 25.29 -24.49 -33.94
CA SER A 792 25.35 -25.69 -34.78
C SER A 792 24.84 -26.92 -34.05
N ASP A 793 24.10 -27.77 -34.77
CA ASP A 793 23.68 -29.08 -34.27
C ASP A 793 24.82 -30.10 -34.30
N ASP A 794 25.87 -29.83 -35.07
CA ASP A 794 27.00 -30.74 -35.27
C ASP A 794 28.09 -30.59 -34.21
N GLU A 795 28.02 -29.56 -33.39
CA GLU A 795 28.98 -29.31 -32.31
C GLU A 795 28.52 -30.00 -31.00
N ALA A 796 29.34 -30.95 -30.55
CA ALA A 796 29.09 -31.60 -29.27
C ALA A 796 29.24 -30.61 -28.08
N ALA A 797 28.40 -30.77 -27.08
CA ALA A 797 28.49 -29.96 -25.87
C ALA A 797 29.77 -30.32 -25.08
N LYS A 798 30.58 -29.28 -24.77
CA LYS A 798 31.78 -29.46 -23.93
C LYS A 798 31.37 -29.57 -22.45
N PRO A 799 32.12 -30.38 -21.66
CA PRO A 799 31.80 -30.49 -20.22
C PRO A 799 31.75 -29.15 -19.49
N GLU A 800 32.66 -28.23 -19.76
CA GLU A 800 32.67 -26.88 -19.17
C GLU A 800 31.46 -26.05 -19.57
N SER A 801 30.98 -26.16 -20.79
CA SER A 801 29.78 -25.47 -21.28
C SER A 801 28.53 -26.05 -20.67
N LEU A 802 28.42 -27.37 -20.55
CA LEU A 802 27.34 -28.04 -19.80
C LEU A 802 27.27 -27.57 -18.35
N LYS A 803 28.41 -27.48 -17.69
CA LYS A 803 28.49 -27.01 -16.30
C LYS A 803 28.02 -25.56 -16.19
N SER A 804 28.49 -24.65 -17.06
CA SER A 804 28.11 -23.23 -17.06
C SER A 804 26.61 -23.06 -17.26
N VAL A 805 26.01 -23.76 -18.22
CA VAL A 805 24.58 -23.65 -18.55
C VAL A 805 23.72 -24.27 -17.44
N HIS A 806 24.04 -25.47 -16.97
CA HIS A 806 23.24 -26.12 -15.90
C HIS A 806 23.31 -25.37 -14.56
N LYS A 807 24.47 -24.80 -14.25
CA LYS A 807 24.63 -23.92 -13.08
C LYS A 807 23.75 -22.66 -13.22
N LEU A 808 23.69 -22.09 -14.40
CA LEU A 808 22.83 -20.95 -14.70
C LEU A 808 21.34 -21.32 -14.61
N ILE A 809 20.92 -22.46 -15.15
CA ILE A 809 19.52 -22.93 -15.07
C ILE A 809 19.09 -23.02 -13.60
N LYS A 810 19.89 -23.66 -12.77
CA LYS A 810 19.61 -23.80 -11.34
C LYS A 810 19.51 -22.44 -10.66
N LYS A 811 20.51 -21.56 -10.86
CA LYS A 811 20.58 -20.24 -10.23
C LYS A 811 19.40 -19.35 -10.62
N VAL A 812 19.10 -19.23 -11.90
CA VAL A 812 18.02 -18.38 -12.40
C VAL A 812 16.65 -18.91 -11.95
N SER A 813 16.44 -20.24 -11.99
CA SER A 813 15.18 -20.85 -11.55
C SER A 813 14.91 -20.57 -10.05
N GLU A 814 15.91 -20.75 -9.21
CA GLU A 814 15.79 -20.47 -7.78
C GLU A 814 15.63 -18.98 -7.49
N ASP A 815 16.36 -18.14 -8.19
CA ASP A 815 16.32 -16.67 -8.01
C ASP A 815 14.98 -16.06 -8.43
N ILE A 816 14.39 -16.52 -9.52
CA ILE A 816 13.07 -16.02 -9.95
C ILE A 816 12.02 -16.34 -8.89
N GLU A 817 12.02 -17.55 -8.32
CA GLU A 817 11.10 -17.92 -7.25
C GLU A 817 11.24 -17.05 -6.00
N LYS A 818 12.42 -16.47 -5.77
CA LYS A 818 12.72 -15.60 -4.63
C LYS A 818 12.73 -14.12 -4.96
N PHE A 819 12.43 -13.76 -6.19
CA PHE A 819 12.55 -12.37 -6.70
C PHE A 819 13.97 -11.79 -6.58
N SER A 820 14.98 -12.64 -6.63
CA SER A 820 16.40 -12.26 -6.59
C SER A 820 16.93 -12.00 -8.01
N TYR A 821 16.34 -11.08 -8.73
CA TYR A 821 16.64 -10.82 -10.12
C TYR A 821 18.03 -10.20 -10.36
N ASN A 822 18.51 -9.39 -9.43
CA ASN A 822 19.84 -8.79 -9.50
C ASN A 822 20.94 -9.86 -9.54
N THR A 823 20.81 -10.92 -8.73
CA THR A 823 21.74 -12.05 -8.74
C THR A 823 21.60 -12.92 -9.97
N SER A 824 20.37 -13.05 -10.51
CA SER A 824 20.14 -13.72 -11.79
C SER A 824 20.89 -13.05 -12.94
N ILE A 825 20.84 -11.71 -13.02
CA ILE A 825 21.51 -10.95 -14.08
C ILE A 825 23.02 -11.09 -13.96
N SER A 826 23.57 -11.04 -12.76
CA SER A 826 24.99 -11.31 -12.51
C SER A 826 25.39 -12.70 -12.97
N ALA A 827 24.56 -13.71 -12.70
CA ALA A 827 24.78 -15.09 -13.13
C ALA A 827 24.77 -15.21 -14.68
N PHE A 828 23.85 -14.51 -15.36
CA PHE A 828 23.84 -14.42 -16.82
C PHE A 828 25.13 -13.82 -17.37
N MET A 829 25.64 -12.74 -16.78
CA MET A 829 26.86 -12.09 -17.19
C MET A 829 28.07 -13.03 -17.08
N ILE A 830 28.15 -13.78 -15.99
CA ILE A 830 29.19 -14.79 -15.76
C ILE A 830 29.09 -15.90 -16.83
N ALA A 831 27.93 -16.48 -17.02
CA ALA A 831 27.71 -17.58 -17.97
C ALA A 831 28.01 -17.17 -19.41
N VAL A 832 27.60 -15.98 -19.82
CA VAL A 832 27.87 -15.44 -21.17
C VAL A 832 29.37 -15.24 -21.39
N ASN A 833 30.10 -14.73 -20.41
CA ASN A 833 31.56 -14.60 -20.48
C ASN A 833 32.24 -15.97 -20.57
N GLU A 834 31.82 -16.94 -19.78
CA GLU A 834 32.34 -18.33 -19.81
C GLU A 834 32.10 -18.98 -21.16
N LEU A 835 30.87 -18.93 -21.68
CA LEU A 835 30.51 -19.53 -22.96
C LEU A 835 31.24 -18.86 -24.12
N GLY A 836 31.47 -17.56 -24.06
CA GLY A 836 32.28 -16.81 -25.04
C GLY A 836 33.73 -17.28 -25.04
N GLN A 837 34.35 -17.41 -23.88
CA GLN A 837 35.70 -17.93 -23.74
C GLN A 837 35.85 -19.39 -24.19
N GLN A 838 34.85 -20.20 -23.89
CA GLN A 838 34.77 -21.61 -24.30
C GLN A 838 34.47 -21.79 -25.79
N LYS A 839 34.11 -20.71 -26.50
CA LYS A 839 33.66 -20.75 -27.88
C LYS A 839 32.54 -21.79 -28.10
N CYS A 840 31.55 -21.74 -27.19
CA CYS A 840 30.41 -22.63 -27.23
C CYS A 840 29.48 -22.27 -28.40
N HIS A 841 29.31 -23.20 -29.34
CA HIS A 841 28.39 -23.10 -30.49
C HIS A 841 27.35 -24.23 -30.48
N ASN A 842 27.26 -24.99 -29.41
CA ASN A 842 26.25 -26.04 -29.26
C ASN A 842 24.86 -25.44 -29.28
N LYS A 843 24.06 -25.79 -30.27
CA LYS A 843 22.72 -25.20 -30.48
C LYS A 843 21.76 -25.48 -29.32
N GLU A 844 21.78 -26.67 -28.74
CA GLU A 844 20.90 -27.03 -27.63
C GLU A 844 21.16 -26.16 -26.41
N LEU A 845 22.41 -26.03 -26.01
CA LEU A 845 22.80 -25.20 -24.87
C LEU A 845 22.48 -23.72 -25.09
N LEU A 846 22.73 -23.22 -26.30
CA LEU A 846 22.42 -21.83 -26.64
C LEU A 846 20.91 -21.57 -26.73
N THR A 847 20.12 -22.56 -27.13
CA THR A 847 18.65 -22.49 -27.08
C THR A 847 18.15 -22.40 -25.64
N ASP A 848 18.70 -23.21 -24.75
CA ASP A 848 18.38 -23.12 -23.32
C ASP A 848 18.70 -21.72 -22.76
N LEU A 849 19.84 -21.15 -23.16
CA LEU A 849 20.25 -19.81 -22.76
C LEU A 849 19.24 -18.74 -23.22
N VAL A 850 18.71 -18.85 -24.43
CA VAL A 850 17.68 -17.94 -24.97
C VAL A 850 16.39 -18.05 -24.16
N ILE A 851 15.96 -19.26 -23.83
CA ILE A 851 14.75 -19.47 -23.03
C ILE A 851 14.93 -18.88 -21.62
N LEU A 852 16.11 -19.06 -21.02
CA LEU A 852 16.41 -18.51 -19.68
C LEU A 852 16.39 -16.98 -19.65
N ILE A 853 16.89 -16.31 -20.68
CA ILE A 853 16.90 -14.82 -20.73
C ILE A 853 15.55 -14.23 -21.13
N ALA A 854 14.66 -15.01 -21.73
CA ALA A 854 13.39 -14.51 -22.28
C ALA A 854 12.54 -13.72 -21.26
N PRO A 855 12.39 -14.14 -20.00
CA PRO A 855 11.66 -13.33 -19.03
C PRO A 855 12.28 -11.96 -18.78
N PHE A 856 13.59 -11.85 -18.81
CA PHE A 856 14.34 -10.63 -18.53
C PHE A 856 14.45 -9.71 -19.75
N ALA A 857 14.69 -10.26 -20.91
CA ALA A 857 14.92 -9.56 -22.16
C ALA A 857 14.13 -10.22 -23.29
N PRO A 858 12.81 -10.01 -23.35
CA PRO A 858 11.93 -10.76 -24.24
C PRO A 858 12.16 -10.47 -25.74
N HIS A 859 12.57 -9.26 -26.11
CA HIS A 859 12.73 -8.89 -27.50
C HIS A 859 13.93 -9.60 -28.17
N ILE A 860 15.09 -9.53 -27.53
CA ILE A 860 16.29 -10.24 -28.03
C ILE A 860 16.06 -11.75 -28.02
N ALA A 861 15.37 -12.26 -26.99
CA ALA A 861 15.05 -13.67 -26.89
C ALA A 861 14.14 -14.15 -28.04
N GLU A 862 13.11 -13.38 -28.39
CA GLU A 862 12.24 -13.70 -29.53
C GLU A 862 13.02 -13.75 -30.86
N GLU A 863 13.89 -12.76 -31.08
CA GLU A 863 14.70 -12.69 -32.28
C GLU A 863 15.64 -13.89 -32.41
N LEU A 864 16.32 -14.24 -31.32
CA LEU A 864 17.25 -15.37 -31.34
C LEU A 864 16.52 -16.71 -31.35
N TRP A 865 15.34 -16.83 -30.73
CA TRP A 865 14.48 -18.02 -30.83
C TRP A 865 14.05 -18.30 -32.26
N ALA A 866 13.63 -17.27 -32.99
CA ALA A 866 13.29 -17.39 -34.40
C ALA A 866 14.50 -17.79 -35.25
N ALA A 867 15.67 -17.19 -35.00
CA ALA A 867 16.91 -17.51 -35.69
C ALA A 867 17.37 -18.96 -35.46
N LEU A 868 17.10 -19.52 -34.29
CA LEU A 868 17.35 -20.91 -33.91
C LEU A 868 16.34 -21.90 -34.56
N GLY A 869 15.33 -21.41 -35.23
CA GLY A 869 14.28 -22.24 -35.83
C GLY A 869 13.17 -22.65 -34.85
N GLY A 870 13.06 -21.95 -33.73
CA GLY A 870 12.00 -22.17 -32.74
C GLY A 870 10.61 -21.92 -33.31
N GLN A 871 9.65 -22.74 -32.89
CA GLN A 871 8.26 -22.65 -33.34
C GLN A 871 7.48 -21.70 -32.43
N GLY A 872 6.69 -20.82 -33.03
CA GLY A 872 5.86 -19.84 -32.30
C GLY A 872 6.69 -18.84 -31.49
N SER A 873 6.11 -18.36 -30.38
CA SER A 873 6.81 -17.45 -29.48
C SER A 873 7.69 -18.19 -28.48
N VAL A 874 8.82 -17.60 -28.12
CA VAL A 874 9.69 -18.14 -27.07
C VAL A 874 8.98 -18.29 -25.72
N CYS A 875 7.95 -17.49 -25.47
CA CYS A 875 7.19 -17.57 -24.21
C CYS A 875 6.38 -18.86 -24.03
N ASP A 876 6.21 -19.63 -25.12
CA ASP A 876 5.54 -20.95 -25.09
C ASP A 876 6.53 -22.13 -25.14
N ALA A 877 7.83 -21.87 -25.07
CA ALA A 877 8.83 -22.89 -24.93
C ALA A 877 8.77 -23.58 -23.55
N ALA A 878 9.48 -24.65 -23.38
CA ALA A 878 9.59 -25.33 -22.09
C ALA A 878 10.80 -24.80 -21.31
N TRP A 879 10.58 -24.39 -20.05
CA TRP A 879 11.68 -23.96 -19.19
C TRP A 879 12.70 -25.08 -19.00
N PRO A 880 14.00 -24.80 -19.23
CA PRO A 880 15.04 -25.81 -19.09
C PRO A 880 15.14 -26.38 -17.68
N LYS A 881 15.46 -27.65 -17.57
CA LYS A 881 15.72 -28.31 -16.29
C LYS A 881 17.21 -28.57 -16.14
N TYR A 882 17.76 -28.30 -14.96
CA TYR A 882 19.15 -28.60 -14.69
C TYR A 882 19.31 -30.08 -14.30
N ASP A 883 20.49 -30.62 -14.60
CA ASP A 883 20.89 -31.96 -14.23
C ASP A 883 22.03 -31.89 -13.21
N GLU A 884 21.83 -32.45 -12.04
CA GLU A 884 22.79 -32.47 -10.93
C GLU A 884 24.16 -33.05 -11.32
N GLN A 885 24.21 -33.96 -12.28
CA GLN A 885 25.48 -34.56 -12.70
C GLN A 885 26.44 -33.55 -13.29
N TYR A 886 25.95 -32.47 -13.93
CA TYR A 886 26.78 -31.40 -14.51
C TYR A 886 27.16 -30.33 -13.47
N LEU A 887 26.56 -30.35 -12.30
CA LEU A 887 26.83 -29.41 -11.20
C LEU A 887 27.96 -29.88 -10.29
N LYS A 888 28.38 -31.13 -10.39
CA LYS A 888 29.44 -31.67 -9.58
C LYS A 888 30.75 -30.94 -9.88
N GLU A 889 31.32 -30.34 -8.86
CA GLU A 889 32.64 -29.77 -8.94
C GLU A 889 33.63 -30.95 -8.89
N ASN A 890 34.30 -31.23 -9.98
CA ASN A 890 35.35 -32.21 -10.06
C ASN A 890 36.64 -31.71 -9.39
N ASP A 891 36.81 -30.39 -9.34
CA ASP A 891 37.99 -29.74 -8.78
C ASP A 891 37.59 -28.74 -7.67
N MET A 892 38.45 -28.67 -6.65
CA MET A 892 38.35 -27.66 -5.60
C MET A 892 39.58 -26.74 -5.64
N GLN A 893 39.33 -25.46 -5.46
CA GLN A 893 40.40 -24.46 -5.35
C GLN A 893 40.66 -24.17 -3.88
N LEU A 894 41.92 -24.40 -3.44
CA LEU A 894 42.34 -24.15 -2.08
C LEU A 894 43.30 -22.96 -2.03
N THR A 895 43.07 -22.06 -1.09
CA THR A 895 44.02 -20.98 -0.79
C THR A 895 45.16 -21.55 0.04
N ILE A 896 46.40 -21.37 -0.44
CA ILE A 896 47.60 -21.82 0.28
C ILE A 896 48.15 -20.65 1.11
N SER A 897 48.25 -20.88 2.40
CA SER A 897 48.76 -19.91 3.36
C SER A 897 49.93 -20.47 4.17
N PHE A 898 50.82 -19.56 4.56
CA PHE A 898 51.97 -19.86 5.44
C PHE A 898 51.83 -18.96 6.68
N ASN A 899 51.82 -19.57 7.84
CA ASN A 899 51.60 -18.89 9.12
C ASN A 899 50.40 -17.90 9.09
N GLY A 900 49.29 -18.36 8.50
CA GLY A 900 48.05 -17.62 8.43
C GLY A 900 48.00 -16.54 7.34
N LYS A 901 49.07 -16.33 6.55
CA LYS A 901 49.06 -15.36 5.43
C LYS A 901 48.85 -16.08 4.10
N ALA A 902 47.72 -15.79 3.43
CA ALA A 902 47.43 -16.31 2.10
C ALA A 902 48.50 -15.90 1.09
N ARG A 903 48.92 -16.83 0.22
CA ARG A 903 50.04 -16.62 -0.73
C ARG A 903 49.65 -16.90 -2.17
N PHE A 904 48.98 -18.04 -2.44
CA PHE A 904 48.60 -18.43 -3.79
C PHE A 904 47.46 -19.44 -3.71
N GLN A 905 46.93 -19.85 -4.83
CA GLN A 905 45.87 -20.85 -4.91
C GLN A 905 46.37 -22.09 -5.67
N MET A 906 45.90 -23.27 -5.25
CA MET A 906 46.09 -24.52 -5.95
C MET A 906 44.78 -25.22 -6.18
N THR A 907 44.64 -25.89 -7.30
CA THR A 907 43.46 -26.67 -7.67
C THR A 907 43.73 -28.17 -7.47
N PHE A 908 42.77 -28.82 -6.82
CA PHE A 908 42.84 -30.26 -6.57
C PHE A 908 41.51 -30.90 -6.97
N PRO A 909 41.53 -32.17 -7.45
CA PRO A 909 40.27 -32.91 -7.52
C PRO A 909 39.57 -32.97 -6.16
N VAL A 910 38.21 -32.86 -6.15
CA VAL A 910 37.40 -32.76 -4.91
C VAL A 910 37.60 -33.96 -3.97
N ASP A 911 37.90 -35.09 -4.54
CA ASP A 911 38.14 -36.37 -3.84
C ASP A 911 39.60 -36.58 -3.41
N THR A 912 40.49 -35.61 -3.62
CA THR A 912 41.88 -35.72 -3.21
C THR A 912 42.02 -35.83 -1.69
N PRO A 913 42.70 -36.89 -1.18
CA PRO A 913 42.90 -37.05 0.27
C PRO A 913 43.75 -35.89 0.84
N ASN A 914 43.53 -35.55 2.09
CA ASN A 914 44.25 -34.48 2.76
C ASN A 914 45.78 -34.72 2.79
N GLU A 915 46.18 -35.95 2.91
CA GLU A 915 47.59 -36.38 2.88
C GLU A 915 48.25 -36.04 1.52
N GLU A 916 47.54 -36.30 0.45
CA GLU A 916 48.02 -35.99 -0.92
C GLU A 916 48.00 -34.47 -1.18
N ILE A 917 47.01 -33.74 -0.69
CA ILE A 917 46.99 -32.27 -0.74
C ILE A 917 48.18 -31.69 -0.02
N GLN A 918 48.46 -32.16 1.19
CA GLN A 918 49.63 -31.74 1.97
C GLN A 918 50.94 -32.00 1.23
N LYS A 919 51.05 -33.15 0.65
CA LYS A 919 52.23 -33.57 -0.12
C LYS A 919 52.46 -32.67 -1.32
N GLN A 920 51.43 -32.40 -2.10
CA GLN A 920 51.51 -31.57 -3.30
C GLN A 920 51.77 -30.11 -2.96
N VAL A 921 51.15 -29.57 -1.90
CA VAL A 921 51.37 -28.21 -1.44
C VAL A 921 52.84 -27.99 -1.01
N LEU A 922 53.39 -28.94 -0.26
CA LEU A 922 54.79 -28.86 0.21
C LEU A 922 55.80 -29.11 -0.91
N ALA A 923 55.43 -29.82 -1.95
CA ALA A 923 56.25 -30.08 -3.11
C ALA A 923 56.16 -29.02 -4.21
N ASP A 924 55.14 -28.16 -4.14
CA ASP A 924 54.90 -27.12 -5.17
C ASP A 924 56.05 -26.09 -5.19
N GLU A 925 56.43 -25.72 -6.39
CA GLU A 925 57.54 -24.76 -6.64
C GLU A 925 57.26 -23.39 -5.98
N LYS A 926 55.99 -22.94 -5.97
CA LYS A 926 55.58 -21.68 -5.33
C LYS A 926 55.69 -21.70 -3.81
N SER A 927 55.69 -22.91 -3.21
CA SER A 927 55.81 -23.10 -1.76
C SER A 927 57.27 -22.97 -1.32
N GLN A 928 58.24 -23.31 -2.17
CA GLN A 928 59.66 -23.46 -1.79
C GLN A 928 60.22 -22.19 -1.21
N LYS A 929 59.87 -21.01 -1.76
CA LYS A 929 60.36 -19.73 -1.25
C LYS A 929 59.86 -19.38 0.16
N TYR A 930 58.77 -20.00 0.60
CA TYR A 930 58.23 -19.83 1.97
C TYR A 930 58.70 -20.91 2.94
N LEU A 931 59.17 -22.04 2.41
CA LEU A 931 59.69 -23.17 3.19
C LEU A 931 61.19 -23.02 3.45
N ASP A 932 61.91 -22.26 2.63
CA ASP A 932 63.36 -22.10 2.72
C ASP A 932 63.77 -21.53 4.09
N GLY A 933 64.62 -22.26 4.83
CA GLY A 933 65.07 -21.87 6.17
C GLY A 933 64.07 -22.08 7.31
N PHE A 934 62.92 -22.78 7.05
CA PHE A 934 61.91 -23.06 8.04
C PHE A 934 61.62 -24.56 8.15
N ASN A 935 61.22 -24.99 9.33
CA ASN A 935 60.71 -26.33 9.58
C ASN A 935 59.17 -26.34 9.62
N VAL A 936 58.55 -27.28 8.92
CA VAL A 936 57.08 -27.47 8.94
C VAL A 936 56.68 -28.11 10.25
N LEU A 937 55.90 -27.38 11.07
CA LEU A 937 55.34 -27.91 12.32
C LEU A 937 54.09 -28.72 12.09
N LYS A 938 53.19 -28.22 11.29
CA LYS A 938 51.95 -28.86 10.90
C LYS A 938 51.33 -28.21 9.68
N VAL A 939 50.47 -28.95 9.00
CA VAL A 939 49.65 -28.46 7.91
C VAL A 939 48.17 -28.60 8.32
N ILE A 940 47.43 -27.48 8.29
CA ILE A 940 46.00 -27.45 8.64
C ILE A 940 45.24 -27.30 7.34
N ILE A 941 44.41 -28.29 7.04
CA ILE A 941 43.56 -28.29 5.84
C ILE A 941 42.12 -28.11 6.27
N VAL A 942 41.49 -27.00 5.83
CA VAL A 942 40.07 -26.75 5.95
C VAL A 942 39.46 -27.11 4.61
N PRO A 943 38.62 -28.14 4.54
CA PRO A 943 38.05 -28.63 3.28
C PRO A 943 37.39 -27.49 2.47
N LYS A 944 37.67 -27.48 1.18
CA LYS A 944 37.13 -26.49 0.20
C LYS A 944 37.43 -25.00 0.52
N LYS A 945 38.41 -24.71 1.40
CA LYS A 945 38.72 -23.32 1.78
C LYS A 945 40.21 -23.03 1.72
N ILE A 946 41.01 -23.61 2.60
CA ILE A 946 42.37 -23.18 2.83
C ILE A 946 43.25 -24.32 3.30
N VAL A 947 44.53 -24.26 2.87
CA VAL A 947 45.63 -25.06 3.45
C VAL A 947 46.56 -24.07 4.13
N ASN A 948 46.74 -24.21 5.43
CA ASN A 948 47.65 -23.37 6.20
C ASN A 948 48.85 -24.19 6.69
N VAL A 949 50.01 -23.84 6.17
CA VAL A 949 51.30 -24.43 6.58
C VAL A 949 51.88 -23.63 7.74
N VAL A 950 51.96 -24.25 8.90
CA VAL A 950 52.58 -23.64 10.09
C VAL A 950 54.03 -23.92 10.15
N LEU A 951 54.84 -22.86 10.11
CA LEU A 951 56.31 -22.92 10.05
C LEU A 951 56.91 -22.38 11.33
N LYS A 952 58.07 -22.96 11.69
CA LYS A 952 58.94 -22.50 12.77
C LYS A 952 60.39 -22.41 12.23
N LYS A 953 61.14 -21.36 12.61
CA LYS A 953 62.57 -21.26 12.31
C LYS A 953 63.35 -22.41 12.99
#